data_4cf86f8d4fb123ddb5ad56a90a8c3b13
#
_entry.id   4cf86f8d4fb123ddb5ad56a90a8c3b13
#
_cell.length_a   1.000
_cell.length_b   1.000
_cell.length_c   1.000
_cell.angle_alpha   90.00
_cell.angle_beta   90.00
_cell.angle_gamma   90.00
#
_symmetry.space_group_name_H-M   'P 1'
#
loop_
_entity.id
_entity.type
_entity.pdbx_description
1 polymer ?
#
loop_
_entity_poly.entity_id
_entity_poly.type
_entity_poly.pdbx_seq_one_letter_code
_entity_poly.pdbx_strand_id
1 'polypeptide(L)'
;MMNPDFQAPMKRNNSKLKPAQPGSWLWPMAWLLASSVSFAAAPDKFLGEYCVKCHGPEKQKGDRRFDALTAKINTPDEALLWQEILDQLNQGEMPPKKEKQPQKAELLAAVDAITQSVSDAAQRFKGSGAHTVLRRLNSYEYRNTIGDLLGLNVAGWNPTADFPPEVRVGGFDNNAGAQVTSGMLLDHYFVAAEEAVERATAFGLKPPMKTYAQKSPFYFDRRKAADLPKLFHTDRFRWVSDTGYDDLSGRHYRGGHIGFVPMARGGAPQSGRYTIRIQAAAIDRTHPYDFIDDNRNGDPIVMELAAVNRAGSVESTGNITTQRTLALVELTNDQPQWFEWTVDLERGEEPEVRFRNGPVRAKRLAFLMSRNSNRYPELAAPGAIGNAGERSVALLKVYRGPKLRIWEIQVSGPWLDQWPLRGHALLYGSLAAEQISRTNIPERLRIFAEAAFRRPLRPGELAPIEQLVNVKLDAGLKPLVALQLGFQSILCSPAFLHLQEGSGKLNDYALASRLSYFLWSSMPDAELLALASREKLHDPTTLGAQVDRMLADPKSQRFVQNFIRLWLNLDNIGEMPPSPDFISFYRDNLEAAMRGETEAFFRHILDRNLPPREFLNADYTFLNRELALHYGLPPLEGVHLRQVSLPEGPRGGLLGHGAFLTASANGVDTSPVVRGVYVQQKILGYTPPPPPPDVPVLEPDVRGAATVREQLAKHRDNVTCAACHQKIDPYGFALENFDAIGGWRTNYSTEHLIDSSGELPTGETFTGVIDFRRLLVVRHEPFTRALTQNLLTYALGREPAFTDRAVIDSILRDLAAQKGGLRGLVRAVVLSDSFGKN
;
A
#
# COMPACT_ATOMS: atom_id res chain seq x y z
N MET A 1 11.50 21.15 -53.96
CA MET A 1 12.62 21.70 -54.73
C MET A 1 13.86 21.29 -54.00
N MET A 2 14.47 20.26 -54.52
CA MET A 2 15.85 20.12 -54.98
C MET A 2 16.89 20.43 -53.93
N ASN A 3 17.56 19.42 -53.33
CA ASN A 3 18.63 18.53 -53.90
C ASN A 3 19.99 19.21 -54.02
N PRO A 4 21.12 18.48 -54.09
CA PRO A 4 21.74 17.50 -53.19
C PRO A 4 23.30 17.69 -53.10
N ASP A 5 23.97 16.64 -52.56
CA ASP A 5 25.33 16.25 -52.87
C ASP A 5 26.49 16.91 -52.09
N PHE A 6 27.21 16.04 -51.34
CA PHE A 6 28.63 15.78 -51.61
C PHE A 6 29.04 14.40 -50.98
N GLN A 7 29.27 13.44 -51.83
CA GLN A 7 30.06 12.25 -51.64
C GLN A 7 31.53 12.56 -52.02
N ALA A 8 32.46 11.98 -51.24
CA ALA A 8 33.71 11.45 -51.81
C ALA A 8 34.47 10.55 -50.83
N PRO A 9 35.14 9.50 -51.30
CA PRO A 9 35.57 8.38 -50.49
C PRO A 9 37.05 8.40 -50.16
N MET A 10 37.48 7.80 -49.06
CA MET A 10 38.88 7.52 -48.80
C MET A 10 39.19 6.01 -48.80
N LYS A 11 40.23 5.72 -49.56
CA LYS A 11 40.83 4.46 -50.00
C LYS A 11 41.28 3.56 -48.85
N ARG A 12 41.00 2.26 -49.04
CA ARG A 12 41.71 1.11 -48.44
C ARG A 12 43.16 1.12 -48.87
N ASN A 13 44.08 0.83 -47.92
CA ASN A 13 45.40 0.39 -48.19
C ASN A 13 45.65 -0.97 -47.52
N ASN A 14 45.71 -2.01 -48.33
CA ASN A 14 46.15 -3.35 -47.97
C ASN A 14 47.67 -3.42 -48.06
N SER A 15 48.36 -3.82 -46.99
CA SER A 15 49.70 -4.35 -47.11
C SER A 15 49.80 -5.68 -46.37
N LYS A 16 50.01 -6.74 -47.21
CA LYS A 16 50.32 -8.10 -46.82
C LYS A 16 51.74 -8.16 -46.29
N LEU A 17 51.94 -8.79 -45.15
CA LEU A 17 53.28 -9.32 -44.79
C LEU A 17 53.15 -10.82 -44.51
N LYS A 18 54.08 -11.57 -45.09
CA LYS A 18 54.22 -13.04 -45.11
C LYS A 18 54.87 -13.52 -43.80
N PRO A 19 54.68 -14.82 -43.44
CA PRO A 19 55.22 -15.44 -42.23
C PRO A 19 56.69 -15.82 -42.39
N ALA A 20 57.47 -15.62 -41.33
CA ALA A 20 58.85 -16.16 -41.24
C ALA A 20 58.86 -17.36 -40.26
N GLN A 21 59.55 -18.40 -40.63
CA GLN A 21 59.77 -19.68 -39.92
C GLN A 21 60.86 -19.57 -38.83
N PRO A 22 60.97 -20.60 -37.92
CA PRO A 22 61.58 -20.42 -36.59
C PRO A 22 63.06 -20.71 -36.60
N GLY A 23 63.83 -19.88 -35.88
CA GLY A 23 65.23 -20.14 -35.56
C GLY A 23 65.41 -20.42 -34.07
N SER A 24 65.92 -21.60 -33.81
CA SER A 24 66.32 -22.06 -32.47
C SER A 24 67.43 -21.29 -31.86
N TRP A 25 67.24 -20.71 -30.68
CA TRP A 25 68.32 -20.32 -29.76
C TRP A 25 67.95 -20.70 -28.34
N LEU A 26 68.69 -21.69 -27.83
CA LEU A 26 68.73 -22.15 -26.45
C LEU A 26 69.43 -21.08 -25.60
N TRP A 27 68.72 -20.55 -24.62
CA TRP A 27 69.33 -19.88 -23.48
C TRP A 27 68.72 -20.44 -22.20
N PRO A 28 69.50 -20.64 -21.09
CA PRO A 28 68.99 -21.36 -19.93
C PRO A 28 68.07 -20.46 -19.09
N MET A 29 66.86 -20.98 -18.81
CA MET A 29 65.95 -20.45 -17.85
C MET A 29 66.48 -20.62 -16.42
N ALA A 30 67.01 -19.53 -15.82
CA ALA A 30 67.16 -19.45 -14.40
C ALA A 30 65.76 -19.24 -13.80
N TRP A 31 65.24 -20.27 -13.12
CA TRP A 31 64.05 -20.16 -12.31
C TRP A 31 64.30 -19.25 -11.12
N LEU A 32 63.90 -17.99 -11.21
CA LEU A 32 63.58 -17.15 -10.03
C LEU A 32 62.23 -17.62 -9.52
N LEU A 33 62.23 -18.49 -8.54
CA LEU A 33 61.12 -18.71 -7.63
C LEU A 33 60.89 -17.43 -6.87
N ALA A 34 60.07 -16.52 -7.42
CA ALA A 34 59.38 -15.49 -6.66
C ALA A 34 58.37 -16.20 -5.80
N SER A 35 58.75 -16.58 -4.59
CA SER A 35 57.86 -16.93 -3.52
C SER A 35 57.00 -15.69 -3.26
N SER A 36 55.89 -15.58 -3.95
CA SER A 36 54.78 -14.75 -3.52
C SER A 36 54.28 -15.31 -2.20
N VAL A 37 54.84 -14.85 -1.09
CA VAL A 37 54.27 -15.03 0.24
C VAL A 37 52.94 -14.26 0.20
N SER A 38 51.92 -14.95 -0.19
CA SER A 38 50.51 -14.53 0.05
C SER A 38 50.37 -14.43 1.57
N PHE A 39 50.53 -13.25 2.14
CA PHE A 39 49.98 -12.97 3.45
C PHE A 39 48.47 -12.92 3.30
N ALA A 40 47.82 -14.09 3.16
CA ALA A 40 46.42 -14.21 3.48
C ALA A 40 46.31 -13.98 4.98
N ALA A 41 45.98 -12.79 5.40
CA ALA A 41 45.64 -12.53 6.78
C ALA A 41 44.42 -13.40 7.08
N ALA A 42 44.55 -14.37 7.96
CA ALA A 42 43.41 -15.17 8.40
C ALA A 42 42.36 -14.21 8.99
N PRO A 43 41.08 -14.28 8.57
CA PRO A 43 40.02 -13.38 9.04
C PRO A 43 39.98 -13.29 10.57
N ASP A 44 40.25 -14.38 11.26
CA ASP A 44 40.28 -14.46 12.72
C ASP A 44 41.32 -13.51 13.33
N LYS A 45 42.50 -13.39 12.71
CA LYS A 45 43.56 -12.50 13.18
C LYS A 45 43.16 -11.02 13.00
N PHE A 46 42.51 -10.71 11.90
CA PHE A 46 42.01 -9.36 11.63
C PHE A 46 40.92 -8.97 12.66
N LEU A 47 39.95 -9.87 12.92
CA LEU A 47 38.95 -9.64 13.96
C LEU A 47 39.58 -9.44 15.35
N GLY A 48 40.54 -10.28 15.72
CA GLY A 48 41.24 -10.17 17.01
C GLY A 48 41.92 -8.81 17.20
N GLU A 49 42.51 -8.26 16.13
CA GLU A 49 43.26 -7.00 16.20
C GLU A 49 42.38 -5.73 16.13
N TYR A 50 41.30 -5.75 15.34
CA TYR A 50 40.50 -4.55 15.05
C TYR A 50 39.08 -4.56 15.60
N CYS A 51 38.50 -5.72 15.96
CA CYS A 51 37.08 -5.85 16.26
C CYS A 51 36.79 -6.32 17.69
N VAL A 52 37.54 -7.33 18.21
CA VAL A 52 37.26 -8.02 19.49
C VAL A 52 37.33 -7.08 20.70
N LYS A 53 38.12 -6.02 20.67
CA LYS A 53 38.17 -5.01 21.74
C LYS A 53 36.79 -4.41 22.04
N CYS A 54 35.92 -4.31 21.05
CA CYS A 54 34.56 -3.75 21.16
C CYS A 54 33.47 -4.82 21.05
N HIS A 55 33.78 -5.94 20.39
CA HIS A 55 32.84 -7.03 20.07
C HIS A 55 33.37 -8.37 20.62
N GLY A 56 33.77 -8.37 21.89
CA GLY A 56 34.34 -9.51 22.60
C GLY A 56 33.53 -9.85 23.85
N PRO A 57 34.10 -10.71 24.72
CA PRO A 57 33.40 -11.18 25.92
C PRO A 57 33.14 -10.06 26.94
N GLU A 58 34.02 -9.05 27.06
CA GLU A 58 33.89 -7.95 28.04
C GLU A 58 33.03 -6.78 27.49
N LYS A 59 33.00 -6.60 26.20
CA LYS A 59 32.21 -5.55 25.51
C LYS A 59 31.54 -6.15 24.30
N GLN A 60 30.21 -5.98 24.19
CA GLN A 60 29.39 -6.49 23.09
C GLN A 60 28.61 -5.34 22.46
N LYS A 61 29.34 -4.37 21.86
CA LYS A 61 28.70 -3.24 21.22
C LYS A 61 27.77 -3.69 20.10
N GLY A 62 26.56 -3.13 20.10
CA GLY A 62 25.51 -3.51 19.16
C GLY A 62 25.06 -4.96 19.31
N ASP A 63 25.21 -5.55 20.53
CA ASP A 63 24.87 -6.94 20.82
C ASP A 63 25.57 -7.95 19.91
N ARG A 64 26.80 -7.61 19.47
CA ARG A 64 27.62 -8.46 18.60
C ARG A 64 28.90 -8.93 19.31
N ARG A 65 29.19 -10.20 19.13
CA ARG A 65 30.36 -10.89 19.70
C ARG A 65 31.11 -11.64 18.60
N PHE A 66 32.42 -11.36 18.43
CA PHE A 66 33.21 -11.90 17.32
C PHE A 66 34.41 -12.74 17.77
N ASP A 67 34.70 -12.82 19.07
CA ASP A 67 35.82 -13.57 19.63
C ASP A 67 35.73 -15.09 19.44
N ALA A 68 34.48 -15.60 19.20
CA ALA A 68 34.26 -17.02 18.94
C ALA A 68 34.16 -17.34 17.45
N LEU A 69 34.20 -16.33 16.56
CA LEU A 69 34.10 -16.55 15.12
C LEU A 69 35.42 -17.12 14.60
N THR A 70 35.29 -18.09 13.69
CA THR A 70 36.41 -18.68 12.97
C THR A 70 36.24 -18.49 11.48
N ALA A 71 37.34 -18.50 10.73
CA ALA A 71 37.30 -18.38 9.27
C ALA A 71 36.48 -19.51 8.60
N LYS A 72 36.29 -20.64 9.30
CA LYS A 72 35.40 -21.72 8.85
C LYS A 72 34.00 -21.48 9.38
N ILE A 73 33.12 -21.04 8.49
CA ILE A 73 31.72 -20.78 8.77
C ILE A 73 30.96 -22.11 8.84
N ASN A 74 30.37 -22.45 9.98
CA ASN A 74 29.77 -23.78 10.19
C ASN A 74 28.24 -23.75 10.17
N THR A 75 27.63 -22.58 10.37
CA THR A 75 26.16 -22.40 10.38
C THR A 75 25.74 -21.23 9.50
N PRO A 76 24.49 -21.22 9.03
CA PRO A 76 23.93 -20.06 8.33
C PRO A 76 23.96 -18.76 9.18
N ASP A 77 23.79 -18.87 10.50
CA ASP A 77 23.82 -17.71 11.41
C ASP A 77 25.23 -17.12 11.51
N GLU A 78 26.26 -17.97 11.60
CA GLU A 78 27.65 -17.50 11.50
C GLU A 78 27.92 -16.84 10.15
N ALA A 79 27.35 -17.35 9.06
CA ALA A 79 27.50 -16.77 7.73
C ALA A 79 26.86 -15.37 7.63
N LEU A 80 25.69 -15.18 8.23
CA LEU A 80 25.04 -13.86 8.33
C LEU A 80 25.93 -12.89 9.12
N LEU A 81 26.50 -13.33 10.23
CA LEU A 81 27.35 -12.48 11.06
C LEU A 81 28.64 -12.08 10.33
N TRP A 82 29.29 -13.00 9.62
CA TRP A 82 30.43 -12.68 8.76
C TRP A 82 30.07 -11.73 7.62
N GLN A 83 28.86 -11.85 7.09
CA GLN A 83 28.35 -10.95 6.07
C GLN A 83 28.13 -9.53 6.62
N GLU A 84 27.54 -9.41 7.82
CA GLU A 84 27.40 -8.10 8.49
C GLU A 84 28.76 -7.43 8.69
N ILE A 85 29.78 -8.19 9.11
CA ILE A 85 31.15 -7.70 9.24
C ILE A 85 31.67 -7.19 7.90
N LEU A 86 31.52 -7.97 6.84
CA LEU A 86 31.95 -7.60 5.49
C LEU A 86 31.26 -6.30 5.00
N ASP A 87 29.96 -6.17 5.26
CA ASP A 87 29.20 -5.00 4.87
C ASP A 87 29.68 -3.74 5.62
N GLN A 88 29.97 -3.85 6.91
CA GLN A 88 30.51 -2.74 7.71
C GLN A 88 31.92 -2.34 7.28
N LEU A 89 32.75 -3.29 6.90
CA LEU A 89 34.10 -3.02 6.37
C LEU A 89 34.04 -2.32 5.00
N ASN A 90 33.18 -2.79 4.11
CA ASN A 90 32.99 -2.21 2.77
C ASN A 90 32.37 -0.80 2.81
N GLN A 91 31.53 -0.52 3.80
CA GLN A 91 30.96 0.82 4.02
C GLN A 91 31.92 1.77 4.72
N GLY A 92 33.06 1.27 5.21
CA GLY A 92 34.03 2.04 5.99
C GLY A 92 33.50 2.45 7.38
N GLU A 93 32.48 1.74 7.86
CA GLU A 93 31.87 1.99 9.16
C GLU A 93 32.67 1.41 10.31
N MET A 94 33.39 0.32 10.04
CA MET A 94 34.23 -0.38 11.02
C MET A 94 35.65 -0.61 10.48
N PRO A 95 36.67 -0.48 11.32
CA PRO A 95 36.66 0.06 12.69
C PRO A 95 36.26 1.56 12.71
N PRO A 96 35.65 2.09 13.80
CA PRO A 96 35.32 3.52 13.91
C PRO A 96 36.57 4.40 13.73
N LYS A 97 36.44 5.55 13.07
CA LYS A 97 37.58 6.46 12.71
C LYS A 97 38.53 6.82 13.89
N LYS A 98 38.03 6.78 15.12
CA LYS A 98 38.79 7.07 16.36
C LYS A 98 39.57 5.87 16.91
N GLU A 99 39.35 4.70 16.40
CA GLU A 99 40.02 3.47 16.81
C GLU A 99 41.17 3.16 15.84
N LYS A 100 42.01 2.16 16.18
CA LYS A 100 43.10 1.72 15.32
C LYS A 100 42.58 1.33 13.95
N GLN A 101 43.09 1.95 12.90
CA GLN A 101 42.66 1.64 11.53
C GLN A 101 43.62 0.63 10.89
N PRO A 102 43.10 -0.36 10.12
CA PRO A 102 43.95 -1.25 9.33
C PRO A 102 44.61 -0.47 8.17
N GLN A 103 45.78 -0.92 7.74
CA GLN A 103 46.34 -0.44 6.49
C GLN A 103 45.46 -0.87 5.31
N LYS A 104 45.43 -0.06 4.25
CA LYS A 104 44.58 -0.32 3.08
C LYS A 104 44.80 -1.71 2.47
N ALA A 105 46.05 -2.16 2.39
CA ALA A 105 46.38 -3.51 1.88
C ALA A 105 45.83 -4.63 2.81
N GLU A 106 45.93 -4.42 4.12
CA GLU A 106 45.44 -5.34 5.14
C GLU A 106 43.91 -5.42 5.15
N LEU A 107 43.24 -4.27 5.03
CA LEU A 107 41.77 -4.21 4.90
C LEU A 107 41.28 -4.96 3.67
N LEU A 108 41.91 -4.72 2.51
CA LEU A 108 41.56 -5.40 1.27
C LEU A 108 41.79 -6.89 1.36
N ALA A 109 42.89 -7.36 1.93
CA ALA A 109 43.18 -8.77 2.12
C ALA A 109 42.16 -9.43 3.07
N ALA A 110 41.74 -8.74 4.12
CA ALA A 110 40.69 -9.22 5.03
C ALA A 110 39.32 -9.29 4.33
N VAL A 111 38.94 -8.25 3.58
CA VAL A 111 37.70 -8.21 2.79
C VAL A 111 37.66 -9.37 1.77
N ASP A 112 38.75 -9.61 1.06
CA ASP A 112 38.85 -10.70 0.08
C ASP A 112 38.73 -12.07 0.77
N ALA A 113 39.42 -12.28 1.89
CA ALA A 113 39.38 -13.55 2.63
C ALA A 113 38.00 -13.82 3.24
N ILE A 114 37.35 -12.80 3.81
CA ILE A 114 35.98 -12.90 4.32
C ILE A 114 35.01 -13.17 3.18
N THR A 115 35.14 -12.46 2.06
CA THR A 115 34.30 -12.66 0.87
C THR A 115 34.38 -14.10 0.38
N GLN A 116 35.57 -14.67 0.31
CA GLN A 116 35.78 -16.06 -0.08
C GLN A 116 35.11 -17.03 0.92
N SER A 117 35.33 -16.84 2.23
CA SER A 117 34.73 -17.68 3.27
C SER A 117 33.20 -17.66 3.25
N VAL A 118 32.63 -16.47 3.04
CA VAL A 118 31.18 -16.26 2.90
C VAL A 118 30.66 -16.93 1.62
N SER A 119 31.36 -16.80 0.51
CA SER A 119 31.03 -17.45 -0.77
C SER A 119 31.05 -18.99 -0.66
N ASP A 120 32.07 -19.54 -0.02
CA ASP A 120 32.18 -20.98 0.22
C ASP A 120 31.06 -21.48 1.15
N ALA A 121 30.69 -20.70 2.17
CA ALA A 121 29.55 -20.98 3.02
C ALA A 121 28.24 -20.97 2.23
N ALA A 122 28.04 -19.99 1.35
CA ALA A 122 26.86 -19.90 0.51
C ALA A 122 26.69 -21.13 -0.40
N GLN A 123 27.79 -21.64 -0.92
CA GLN A 123 27.76 -22.88 -1.72
C GLN A 123 27.44 -24.12 -0.84
N ARG A 124 28.03 -24.21 0.35
CA ARG A 124 27.81 -25.35 1.27
C ARG A 124 26.38 -25.37 1.79
N PHE A 125 25.83 -24.21 2.09
CA PHE A 125 24.46 -24.07 2.59
C PHE A 125 23.42 -23.95 1.48
N LYS A 126 23.81 -24.11 0.21
CA LYS A 126 22.88 -24.10 -0.91
C LYS A 126 21.83 -25.20 -0.73
N GLY A 127 20.58 -24.82 -0.49
CA GLY A 127 19.46 -25.72 -0.20
C GLY A 127 19.19 -25.98 1.29
N SER A 128 20.02 -25.45 2.22
CA SER A 128 19.72 -25.41 3.64
C SER A 128 19.08 -24.06 4.05
N GLY A 129 18.34 -23.46 3.12
CA GLY A 129 17.69 -22.18 3.32
C GLY A 129 16.76 -22.17 4.54
N ALA A 130 16.46 -21.01 5.05
CA ALA A 130 15.48 -20.85 6.11
C ALA A 130 14.18 -21.55 5.70
N HIS A 131 13.80 -22.59 6.40
CA HIS A 131 12.54 -23.27 6.16
C HIS A 131 11.43 -22.27 6.44
N THR A 132 10.55 -22.05 5.47
CA THR A 132 9.39 -21.22 5.70
C THR A 132 8.53 -21.94 6.73
N VAL A 133 8.31 -21.31 7.87
CA VAL A 133 7.30 -21.73 8.82
C VAL A 133 5.97 -21.72 8.09
N LEU A 134 5.05 -22.60 8.47
CA LEU A 134 3.72 -22.67 7.84
C LEU A 134 3.06 -21.28 7.79
N ARG A 135 2.98 -20.69 6.57
CA ARG A 135 2.50 -19.34 6.35
C ARG A 135 0.99 -19.29 6.32
N ARG A 136 0.39 -18.56 7.23
CA ARG A 136 -1.04 -18.27 7.27
C ARG A 136 -1.39 -17.17 6.24
N LEU A 137 -2.61 -17.20 5.71
CA LEU A 137 -3.17 -16.05 4.99
C LEU A 137 -3.32 -14.88 5.98
N ASN A 138 -2.78 -13.71 5.66
CA ASN A 138 -3.06 -12.51 6.43
C ASN A 138 -4.49 -12.01 6.16
N SER A 139 -4.96 -11.02 6.92
CA SER A 139 -6.32 -10.50 6.82
C SER A 139 -6.67 -10.03 5.40
N TYR A 140 -5.75 -9.40 4.71
CA TYR A 140 -5.93 -8.93 3.33
C TYR A 140 -6.08 -10.09 2.34
N GLU A 141 -5.24 -11.11 2.45
CA GLU A 141 -5.26 -12.30 1.62
C GLU A 141 -6.49 -13.17 1.89
N TYR A 142 -6.87 -13.34 3.16
CA TYR A 142 -8.10 -14.05 3.54
C TYR A 142 -9.33 -13.40 2.94
N ARG A 143 -9.49 -12.09 3.11
CA ARG A 143 -10.59 -11.32 2.53
C ARG A 143 -10.71 -11.52 1.02
N ASN A 144 -9.60 -11.35 0.30
CA ASN A 144 -9.58 -11.50 -1.15
C ASN A 144 -9.87 -12.94 -1.58
N THR A 145 -9.35 -13.92 -0.83
CA THR A 145 -9.57 -15.35 -1.12
C THR A 145 -11.04 -15.73 -0.96
N ILE A 146 -11.71 -15.30 0.12
CA ILE A 146 -13.15 -15.52 0.32
C ILE A 146 -13.95 -14.86 -0.80
N GLY A 147 -13.60 -13.64 -1.17
CA GLY A 147 -14.24 -12.92 -2.28
C GLY A 147 -14.12 -13.67 -3.61
N ASP A 148 -12.91 -14.10 -3.96
CA ASP A 148 -12.66 -14.80 -5.22
C ASP A 148 -13.22 -16.23 -5.24
N LEU A 149 -13.19 -16.96 -4.11
CA LEU A 149 -13.72 -18.31 -3.99
C LEU A 149 -15.25 -18.33 -4.17
N LEU A 150 -15.93 -17.47 -3.45
CA LEU A 150 -17.39 -17.45 -3.38
C LEU A 150 -18.06 -16.41 -4.29
N GLY A 151 -17.26 -15.60 -5.01
CA GLY A 151 -17.78 -14.54 -5.88
C GLY A 151 -18.46 -13.42 -5.11
N LEU A 152 -17.96 -13.10 -3.91
CA LEU A 152 -18.50 -12.05 -3.05
C LEU A 152 -17.78 -10.71 -3.26
N ASN A 153 -18.53 -9.62 -3.18
CA ASN A 153 -17.97 -8.27 -3.26
C ASN A 153 -17.38 -7.83 -1.91
N VAL A 154 -16.10 -8.09 -1.71
CA VAL A 154 -15.40 -7.75 -0.47
C VAL A 154 -15.04 -6.25 -0.34
N ALA A 155 -15.37 -5.42 -1.31
CA ALA A 155 -15.28 -3.97 -1.16
C ALA A 155 -16.46 -3.41 -0.34
N GLY A 156 -17.65 -4.02 -0.48
CA GLY A 156 -18.84 -3.65 0.30
C GLY A 156 -18.97 -4.43 1.61
N TRP A 157 -18.42 -5.62 1.67
CA TRP A 157 -18.38 -6.46 2.87
C TRP A 157 -16.94 -6.90 3.17
N ASN A 158 -16.45 -6.53 4.33
CA ASN A 158 -15.12 -6.91 4.78
C ASN A 158 -15.19 -7.99 5.86
N PRO A 159 -14.95 -9.28 5.52
CA PRO A 159 -14.99 -10.38 6.48
C PRO A 159 -13.92 -10.29 7.57
N THR A 160 -12.93 -9.42 7.40
CA THR A 160 -11.80 -9.25 8.33
C THR A 160 -11.84 -7.92 9.09
N ALA A 161 -13.00 -7.25 9.10
CA ALA A 161 -13.11 -5.92 9.73
C ALA A 161 -12.77 -5.95 11.24
N ASP A 162 -13.12 -7.03 11.91
CA ASP A 162 -12.92 -7.21 13.35
C ASP A 162 -11.70 -8.09 13.69
N PHE A 163 -10.90 -8.45 12.68
CA PHE A 163 -9.67 -9.22 12.94
C PHE A 163 -8.64 -8.38 13.69
N PRO A 164 -7.89 -8.99 14.61
CA PRO A 164 -6.79 -8.30 15.26
C PRO A 164 -5.75 -7.83 14.22
N PRO A 165 -5.07 -6.70 14.48
CA PRO A 165 -4.03 -6.20 13.61
C PRO A 165 -2.93 -7.25 13.38
N GLU A 166 -2.45 -7.35 12.16
CA GLU A 166 -1.33 -8.24 11.82
C GLU A 166 0.01 -7.63 12.29
N VAL A 167 0.86 -8.47 12.86
CA VAL A 167 2.23 -8.09 13.19
C VAL A 167 3.08 -8.03 11.93
N ARG A 168 3.97 -7.04 11.84
CA ARG A 168 4.89 -6.88 10.70
C ARG A 168 6.32 -7.24 11.09
N VAL A 169 6.97 -8.02 10.25
CA VAL A 169 8.39 -8.33 10.33
C VAL A 169 9.03 -8.01 8.99
N GLY A 170 10.16 -7.31 9.01
CA GLY A 170 10.79 -6.79 7.79
C GLY A 170 9.91 -5.79 7.02
N GLY A 171 8.90 -5.18 7.70
CA GLY A 171 7.93 -4.26 7.09
C GLY A 171 6.68 -4.93 6.49
N PHE A 172 6.60 -6.26 6.46
CA PHE A 172 5.52 -7.02 5.81
C PHE A 172 4.71 -7.85 6.81
N ASP A 173 3.38 -7.86 6.62
CA ASP A 173 2.40 -8.57 7.45
C ASP A 173 2.11 -10.01 6.98
N ASN A 174 2.65 -10.40 5.84
CA ASN A 174 2.59 -11.75 5.30
C ASN A 174 3.79 -12.64 5.69
N ASN A 175 4.64 -12.16 6.62
CA ASN A 175 5.82 -12.90 7.08
C ASN A 175 5.40 -14.01 8.06
N ALA A 176 5.68 -15.27 7.70
CA ALA A 176 5.29 -16.45 8.46
C ALA A 176 5.85 -16.45 9.91
N GLY A 177 7.04 -15.88 10.13
CA GLY A 177 7.67 -15.81 11.45
C GLY A 177 6.96 -14.90 12.45
N ALA A 178 6.10 -13.99 11.96
CA ALA A 178 5.34 -13.06 12.81
C ALA A 178 3.87 -13.47 13.00
N GLN A 179 3.38 -14.42 12.22
CA GLN A 179 1.97 -14.78 12.21
C GLN A 179 1.59 -15.69 13.37
N VAL A 180 0.85 -15.14 14.33
CA VAL A 180 0.30 -15.88 15.47
C VAL A 180 -1.19 -16.15 15.24
N THR A 181 -1.63 -17.38 15.52
CA THR A 181 -3.04 -17.73 15.51
C THR A 181 -3.54 -17.81 16.96
N SER A 182 -4.23 -16.76 17.40
CA SER A 182 -4.84 -16.71 18.74
C SER A 182 -6.23 -17.34 18.75
N GLY A 183 -6.74 -17.69 19.93
CA GLY A 183 -8.13 -18.15 20.09
C GLY A 183 -9.13 -17.11 19.57
N MET A 184 -8.91 -15.82 19.87
CA MET A 184 -9.75 -14.73 19.38
C MET A 184 -9.78 -14.67 17.85
N LEU A 185 -8.64 -14.85 17.19
CA LEU A 185 -8.60 -14.88 15.72
C LEU A 185 -9.36 -16.07 15.16
N LEU A 186 -9.35 -17.24 15.83
CA LEU A 186 -10.14 -18.40 15.43
C LEU A 186 -11.64 -18.11 15.51
N ASP A 187 -12.11 -17.45 16.56
CA ASP A 187 -13.51 -17.05 16.70
C ASP A 187 -13.92 -16.11 15.55
N HIS A 188 -13.08 -15.17 15.18
CA HIS A 188 -13.33 -14.29 14.04
C HIS A 188 -13.36 -15.05 12.70
N TYR A 189 -12.53 -16.09 12.52
CA TYR A 189 -12.63 -16.95 11.33
C TYR A 189 -13.96 -17.69 11.27
N PHE A 190 -14.50 -18.19 12.39
CA PHE A 190 -15.81 -18.84 12.42
C PHE A 190 -16.93 -17.89 12.02
N VAL A 191 -16.94 -16.66 12.56
CA VAL A 191 -17.93 -15.63 12.20
C VAL A 191 -17.82 -15.27 10.71
N ALA A 192 -16.61 -15.00 10.22
CA ALA A 192 -16.37 -14.65 8.82
C ALA A 192 -16.77 -15.79 7.86
N ALA A 193 -16.52 -17.05 8.23
CA ALA A 193 -16.90 -18.21 7.44
C ALA A 193 -18.42 -18.42 7.40
N GLU A 194 -19.11 -18.22 8.53
CA GLU A 194 -20.56 -18.29 8.61
C GLU A 194 -21.22 -17.23 7.70
N GLU A 195 -20.83 -15.97 7.85
CA GLU A 195 -21.33 -14.88 7.01
C GLU A 195 -21.03 -15.10 5.52
N ALA A 196 -19.82 -15.62 5.19
CA ALA A 196 -19.44 -15.89 3.82
C ALA A 196 -20.35 -16.94 3.17
N VAL A 197 -20.61 -18.04 3.88
CA VAL A 197 -21.53 -19.11 3.42
C VAL A 197 -22.96 -18.59 3.29
N GLU A 198 -23.42 -17.80 4.26
CA GLU A 198 -24.76 -17.19 4.21
C GLU A 198 -24.90 -16.26 2.99
N ARG A 199 -23.94 -15.34 2.77
CA ARG A 199 -23.94 -14.39 1.64
C ARG A 199 -23.85 -15.08 0.29
N ALA A 200 -23.13 -16.19 0.21
CA ALA A 200 -23.01 -16.98 -1.01
C ALA A 200 -24.26 -17.84 -1.28
N THR A 201 -25.14 -18.02 -0.30
CA THR A 201 -26.33 -18.87 -0.42
C THR A 201 -27.49 -18.09 -1.06
N ALA A 202 -28.07 -18.65 -2.14
CA ALA A 202 -29.09 -17.98 -2.94
C ALA A 202 -30.14 -18.99 -3.47
N PHE A 203 -30.89 -19.58 -2.53
CA PHE A 203 -32.03 -20.44 -2.88
C PHE A 203 -33.25 -19.63 -3.35
N GLY A 204 -34.13 -20.26 -4.12
CA GLY A 204 -35.37 -19.69 -4.58
C GLY A 204 -35.25 -18.96 -5.93
N LEU A 205 -36.25 -18.14 -6.23
CA LEU A 205 -36.37 -17.45 -7.50
C LEU A 205 -35.40 -16.27 -7.58
N LYS A 206 -34.91 -15.99 -8.79
CA LYS A 206 -34.10 -14.80 -9.07
C LYS A 206 -34.84 -13.54 -8.61
N PRO A 207 -34.24 -12.71 -7.74
CA PRO A 207 -34.84 -11.43 -7.36
C PRO A 207 -35.14 -10.58 -8.57
N PRO A 208 -36.37 -10.01 -8.66
CA PRO A 208 -36.72 -9.15 -9.77
C PRO A 208 -35.94 -7.84 -9.68
N MET A 209 -35.49 -7.36 -10.83
CA MET A 209 -34.99 -6.01 -10.94
C MET A 209 -36.10 -5.02 -10.58
N LYS A 210 -35.79 -4.02 -9.77
CA LYS A 210 -36.69 -2.93 -9.42
C LYS A 210 -36.04 -1.59 -9.68
N THR A 211 -36.86 -0.63 -10.14
CA THR A 211 -36.45 0.77 -10.20
C THR A 211 -37.15 1.52 -9.09
N TYR A 212 -36.36 2.18 -8.28
CA TYR A 212 -36.78 3.10 -7.25
C TYR A 212 -36.48 4.49 -7.72
N ALA A 213 -37.42 5.42 -7.62
CA ALA A 213 -37.21 6.83 -7.96
C ALA A 213 -37.74 7.70 -6.83
N GLN A 214 -37.04 8.77 -6.56
CA GLN A 214 -37.49 9.78 -5.62
C GLN A 214 -37.13 11.16 -6.15
N LYS A 215 -38.12 12.03 -6.23
CA LYS A 215 -37.94 13.45 -6.45
C LYS A 215 -37.85 14.18 -5.13
N SER A 216 -37.22 15.35 -5.14
CA SER A 216 -37.30 16.26 -3.99
C SER A 216 -38.78 16.45 -3.57
N PRO A 217 -39.05 16.48 -2.26
CA PRO A 217 -38.19 16.52 -1.12
C PRO A 217 -37.68 15.15 -0.68
N PHE A 218 -36.38 15.09 -0.27
CA PHE A 218 -35.74 13.87 0.23
C PHE A 218 -35.76 13.90 1.77
N TYR A 219 -36.56 13.03 2.40
CA TYR A 219 -36.75 13.02 3.84
C TYR A 219 -36.25 11.74 4.50
N PHE A 220 -35.67 11.89 5.66
CA PHE A 220 -35.26 10.79 6.53
C PHE A 220 -36.31 10.40 7.59
N ASP A 221 -37.07 11.38 8.12
CA ASP A 221 -37.98 11.13 9.22
C ASP A 221 -39.39 10.82 8.71
N ARG A 222 -39.77 9.56 8.76
CA ARG A 222 -41.05 9.02 8.27
C ARG A 222 -42.24 9.32 9.11
N ARG A 223 -42.07 9.62 10.38
CA ARG A 223 -43.15 9.99 11.28
C ARG A 223 -43.77 11.33 10.87
N LYS A 224 -43.04 12.15 10.19
CA LYS A 224 -43.43 13.46 9.72
C LYS A 224 -43.82 13.54 8.26
N ALA A 225 -43.73 12.42 7.53
CA ALA A 225 -44.04 12.38 6.10
C ALA A 225 -45.50 12.74 5.79
N ALA A 226 -46.42 12.53 6.71
CA ALA A 226 -47.83 12.90 6.56
C ALA A 226 -48.10 14.42 6.74
N ASP A 227 -47.19 15.16 7.42
CA ASP A 227 -47.38 16.56 7.78
C ASP A 227 -46.55 17.51 6.88
N LEU A 228 -46.02 17.03 5.81
CA LEU A 228 -44.89 17.53 5.07
C LEU A 228 -45.04 18.74 4.14
N PRO A 229 -46.16 19.28 3.79
CA PRO A 229 -46.17 20.56 3.06
C PRO A 229 -45.62 21.73 3.85
N LYS A 230 -45.41 21.54 5.16
CA LYS A 230 -45.05 22.67 6.05
C LYS A 230 -43.70 22.56 6.74
N LEU A 231 -43.01 21.43 6.66
CA LEU A 231 -41.74 21.22 7.39
C LEU A 231 -40.53 21.22 6.47
N PHE A 232 -39.78 22.27 6.57
CA PHE A 232 -38.68 22.63 5.68
C PHE A 232 -37.37 22.05 6.09
N HIS A 233 -37.28 21.14 7.10
CA HIS A 233 -35.95 20.90 7.65
C HIS A 233 -35.89 19.69 8.55
N THR A 234 -35.20 18.70 8.14
CA THR A 234 -34.71 17.64 9.04
C THR A 234 -33.26 17.89 9.44
N ASP A 235 -32.54 18.80 8.76
CA ASP A 235 -31.13 19.07 8.96
C ASP A 235 -30.79 20.55 8.77
N ARG A 236 -29.92 21.09 9.62
CA ARG A 236 -29.57 22.51 9.69
C ARG A 236 -28.87 23.08 8.45
N PHE A 237 -28.58 22.25 7.47
CA PHE A 237 -27.68 22.60 6.37
C PHE A 237 -28.19 22.14 5.00
N ARG A 238 -29.38 21.58 4.97
CA ARG A 238 -30.11 21.21 3.77
C ARG A 238 -31.35 22.07 3.65
N TRP A 239 -31.46 22.77 2.55
CA TRP A 239 -32.65 23.49 2.17
C TRP A 239 -33.55 22.61 1.32
N VAL A 240 -34.77 22.41 1.73
CA VAL A 240 -35.83 21.77 0.96
C VAL A 240 -36.74 22.86 0.46
N SER A 241 -36.87 22.97 -0.84
CA SER A 241 -37.73 23.93 -1.50
C SER A 241 -39.04 23.29 -1.90
N ASP A 242 -40.12 24.06 -1.88
CA ASP A 242 -41.39 23.74 -2.54
C ASP A 242 -41.28 23.80 -4.06
N THR A 243 -40.15 24.29 -4.61
CA THR A 243 -39.85 24.36 -6.03
C THR A 243 -39.29 23.06 -6.62
N GLY A 244 -39.21 21.98 -5.84
CA GLY A 244 -38.87 20.65 -6.31
C GLY A 244 -37.40 20.29 -6.34
N TYR A 245 -36.55 20.93 -5.52
CA TYR A 245 -35.16 20.57 -5.34
C TYR A 245 -34.72 20.69 -3.87
N ASP A 246 -33.62 19.97 -3.55
CA ASP A 246 -32.92 20.08 -2.27
C ASP A 246 -31.53 20.68 -2.50
N ASP A 247 -31.12 21.67 -1.70
CA ASP A 247 -29.81 22.29 -1.74
C ASP A 247 -28.94 21.83 -0.56
N LEU A 248 -27.78 21.22 -0.84
CA LEU A 248 -26.70 21.00 0.14
C LEU A 248 -25.73 22.19 0.09
N SER A 249 -25.57 22.90 1.21
CA SER A 249 -24.76 24.10 1.31
C SER A 249 -23.44 23.93 2.10
N GLY A 250 -23.13 22.74 2.56
CA GLY A 250 -21.92 22.47 3.34
C GLY A 250 -21.43 21.05 3.22
N ARG A 251 -20.18 20.82 3.66
CA ARG A 251 -19.58 19.50 3.65
C ARG A 251 -20.32 18.51 4.55
N HIS A 252 -20.30 17.25 4.10
CA HIS A 252 -20.86 16.17 4.90
C HIS A 252 -20.16 16.05 6.25
N TYR A 253 -20.87 16.36 7.29
CA TYR A 253 -20.64 15.98 8.68
C TYR A 253 -21.94 16.20 9.45
N ARG A 254 -22.72 15.11 9.64
CA ARG A 254 -24.01 15.14 10.32
C ARG A 254 -24.95 16.20 9.74
N GLY A 255 -25.22 16.13 8.43
CA GLY A 255 -26.25 16.96 7.83
C GLY A 255 -26.05 17.53 6.44
N GLY A 256 -24.89 17.40 5.83
CA GLY A 256 -24.66 17.81 4.44
C GLY A 256 -24.78 16.64 3.46
N HIS A 257 -25.86 15.83 3.59
CA HIS A 257 -26.07 14.66 2.75
C HIS A 257 -27.55 14.44 2.43
N ILE A 258 -27.80 13.76 1.35
CA ILE A 258 -29.12 13.25 0.97
C ILE A 258 -29.04 11.74 0.88
N GLY A 259 -29.80 11.06 1.72
CA GLY A 259 -30.01 9.62 1.64
C GLY A 259 -31.20 9.28 0.74
N PHE A 260 -31.22 8.05 0.23
CA PHE A 260 -32.25 7.59 -0.68
C PHE A 260 -33.36 6.85 0.07
N VAL A 261 -34.45 7.57 0.38
CA VAL A 261 -35.53 7.08 1.25
C VAL A 261 -36.19 5.78 0.80
N PRO A 262 -36.44 5.49 -0.50
CA PRO A 262 -37.05 4.22 -0.92
C PRO A 262 -36.28 2.97 -0.50
N MET A 263 -34.97 3.10 -0.25
CA MET A 263 -34.10 2.02 0.21
C MET A 263 -33.75 2.09 1.70
N ALA A 264 -34.06 3.19 2.37
CA ALA A 264 -33.69 3.45 3.76
C ALA A 264 -34.25 2.46 4.79
N ARG A 265 -35.16 1.53 4.41
CA ARG A 265 -35.72 0.47 5.30
C ARG A 265 -35.00 -0.87 5.15
N GLY A 266 -33.71 -0.89 5.08
CA GLY A 266 -32.93 -2.11 4.96
C GLY A 266 -31.98 -2.06 3.77
N GLY A 267 -31.83 -0.91 3.14
CA GLY A 267 -30.92 -0.71 2.03
C GLY A 267 -31.23 -1.56 0.79
N ALA A 268 -30.22 -1.90 0.04
CA ALA A 268 -30.33 -2.80 -1.09
C ALA A 268 -30.84 -4.18 -0.63
N PRO A 269 -31.89 -4.71 -1.25
CA PRO A 269 -32.49 -5.97 -0.82
C PRO A 269 -31.59 -7.19 -1.07
N GLN A 270 -30.66 -7.06 -2.00
CA GLN A 270 -29.72 -8.10 -2.42
C GLN A 270 -28.42 -7.46 -2.88
N SER A 271 -27.30 -8.09 -2.56
CA SER A 271 -25.99 -7.72 -3.13
C SER A 271 -26.00 -7.89 -4.65
N GLY A 272 -25.43 -6.94 -5.37
CA GLY A 272 -25.37 -6.98 -6.82
C GLY A 272 -25.09 -5.63 -7.44
N ARG A 273 -25.12 -5.57 -8.76
CA ARG A 273 -24.94 -4.32 -9.52
C ARG A 273 -26.22 -3.51 -9.52
N TYR A 274 -26.07 -2.19 -9.35
CA TYR A 274 -27.14 -1.21 -9.40
C TYR A 274 -26.73 -0.05 -10.30
N THR A 275 -27.67 0.46 -11.08
CA THR A 275 -27.51 1.72 -11.81
C THR A 275 -28.13 2.83 -10.98
N ILE A 276 -27.35 3.84 -10.65
CA ILE A 276 -27.76 5.01 -9.87
C ILE A 276 -27.69 6.23 -10.77
N ARG A 277 -28.80 6.97 -10.88
CA ARG A 277 -28.89 8.22 -11.64
C ARG A 277 -29.28 9.34 -10.71
N ILE A 278 -28.60 10.47 -10.81
CA ILE A 278 -28.83 11.65 -9.99
C ILE A 278 -28.95 12.86 -10.92
N GLN A 279 -30.04 13.63 -10.75
CA GLN A 279 -30.20 14.91 -11.41
C GLN A 279 -29.71 16.01 -10.48
N ALA A 280 -28.61 16.67 -10.85
CA ALA A 280 -27.92 17.63 -10.02
C ALA A 280 -27.38 18.84 -10.78
N ALA A 281 -27.07 19.91 -10.06
CA ALA A 281 -26.36 21.10 -10.59
C ALA A 281 -25.52 21.76 -9.51
N ALA A 282 -24.56 22.58 -9.96
CA ALA A 282 -23.70 23.42 -9.13
C ALA A 282 -24.25 24.86 -9.09
N ILE A 283 -24.75 25.30 -7.97
CA ILE A 283 -25.38 26.63 -7.82
C ILE A 283 -24.45 27.57 -7.06
N ASP A 284 -24.43 28.84 -7.46
CA ASP A 284 -23.69 29.91 -6.78
C ASP A 284 -22.20 29.60 -6.52
N ARG A 285 -21.51 28.95 -7.46
CA ARG A 285 -20.06 28.68 -7.38
C ARG A 285 -19.25 29.97 -7.24
N THR A 286 -19.65 31.00 -7.96
CA THR A 286 -19.12 32.35 -7.78
C THR A 286 -20.02 33.09 -6.79
N HIS A 287 -19.45 33.62 -5.71
CA HIS A 287 -20.18 34.17 -4.61
C HIS A 287 -19.46 35.39 -4.00
N PRO A 288 -20.19 36.30 -3.31
CA PRO A 288 -19.60 37.50 -2.75
C PRO A 288 -18.87 37.29 -1.41
N TYR A 289 -18.97 36.12 -0.80
CA TYR A 289 -18.53 35.91 0.59
C TYR A 289 -17.04 35.59 0.69
N ASP A 290 -16.30 36.41 1.39
CA ASP A 290 -14.87 36.23 1.69
C ASP A 290 -14.59 35.43 2.97
N PHE A 291 -15.60 35.11 3.75
CA PHE A 291 -15.49 34.27 4.93
C PHE A 291 -15.60 32.78 4.64
N ILE A 292 -15.77 32.42 3.37
CA ILE A 292 -15.77 31.03 2.90
C ILE A 292 -14.35 30.67 2.42
N ASP A 293 -13.45 30.45 3.37
CA ASP A 293 -12.04 30.17 3.08
C ASP A 293 -11.81 28.77 2.51
N ASP A 294 -12.73 27.87 2.81
CA ASP A 294 -12.58 26.43 2.54
C ASP A 294 -12.96 26.03 1.09
N ASN A 295 -13.66 26.90 0.36
CA ASN A 295 -14.01 26.68 -1.05
C ASN A 295 -13.57 27.90 -1.84
N ARG A 296 -12.67 27.69 -2.79
CA ARG A 296 -12.20 28.80 -3.63
C ARG A 296 -13.32 29.27 -4.53
N ASN A 297 -13.50 30.58 -4.58
CA ASN A 297 -14.55 31.20 -5.35
C ASN A 297 -14.44 30.78 -6.85
N GLY A 298 -15.50 30.17 -7.38
CA GLY A 298 -15.54 29.63 -8.73
C GLY A 298 -15.11 28.18 -8.89
N ASP A 299 -14.63 27.52 -7.85
CA ASP A 299 -14.24 26.11 -7.91
C ASP A 299 -15.42 25.22 -8.32
N PRO A 300 -15.17 24.10 -9.00
CA PRO A 300 -16.20 23.08 -9.23
C PRO A 300 -16.77 22.54 -7.91
N ILE A 301 -18.05 22.20 -7.92
CA ILE A 301 -18.68 21.46 -6.82
C ILE A 301 -18.40 19.97 -7.03
N VAL A 302 -17.84 19.31 -6.04
CA VAL A 302 -17.61 17.88 -6.06
C VAL A 302 -18.77 17.15 -5.39
N MET A 303 -19.58 16.47 -6.20
CA MET A 303 -20.61 15.56 -5.72
C MET A 303 -19.99 14.18 -5.48
N GLU A 304 -20.18 13.66 -4.28
CA GLU A 304 -19.82 12.30 -3.89
C GLU A 304 -21.09 11.44 -3.82
N LEU A 305 -21.06 10.32 -4.51
CA LEU A 305 -21.98 9.22 -4.29
C LEU A 305 -21.30 8.22 -3.38
N ALA A 306 -21.89 7.95 -2.22
CA ALA A 306 -21.42 6.99 -1.24
C ALA A 306 -22.42 5.84 -1.05
N ALA A 307 -21.93 4.64 -0.73
CA ALA A 307 -22.73 3.58 -0.14
C ALA A 307 -22.54 3.63 1.38
N VAL A 308 -23.65 3.56 2.10
CA VAL A 308 -23.66 3.56 3.57
C VAL A 308 -24.50 2.41 4.09
N ASN A 309 -24.01 1.75 5.11
CA ASN A 309 -24.82 0.81 5.90
C ASN A 309 -25.06 1.40 7.28
N ARG A 310 -26.30 1.34 7.75
CA ARG A 310 -26.69 1.90 9.04
C ARG A 310 -27.18 0.77 9.94
N ALA A 311 -26.47 0.50 11.03
CA ALA A 311 -26.92 -0.44 12.03
C ALA A 311 -28.10 0.16 12.81
N GLY A 312 -29.13 -0.67 13.04
CA GLY A 312 -30.22 -0.35 13.92
C GLY A 312 -31.44 0.25 13.24
N SER A 313 -32.43 0.57 14.05
CA SER A 313 -33.76 0.89 13.61
C SER A 313 -33.82 2.05 12.62
N VAL A 314 -34.76 1.89 11.73
CA VAL A 314 -35.28 2.82 10.74
C VAL A 314 -35.62 4.22 11.29
N GLU A 315 -35.56 4.41 12.59
CA GLU A 315 -36.12 5.58 13.28
C GLU A 315 -35.06 6.60 13.74
N SER A 316 -33.81 6.23 13.73
CA SER A 316 -32.74 7.16 14.10
C SER A 316 -31.88 7.49 12.88
N THR A 317 -31.23 8.62 12.92
CA THR A 317 -29.97 8.86 12.19
C THR A 317 -28.95 7.84 12.67
N GLY A 318 -29.22 6.54 12.39
CA GLY A 318 -28.45 5.40 12.89
C GLY A 318 -26.98 5.59 12.63
N ASN A 319 -26.14 5.19 13.54
CA ASN A 319 -24.70 5.25 13.35
C ASN A 319 -24.36 4.50 12.04
N ILE A 320 -23.65 5.17 11.16
CA ILE A 320 -23.10 4.56 9.96
C ILE A 320 -22.11 3.52 10.45
N THR A 321 -22.35 2.25 10.13
CA THR A 321 -21.44 1.15 10.48
C THR A 321 -20.34 0.99 9.46
N THR A 322 -20.71 1.15 8.18
CA THR A 322 -19.74 1.14 7.09
C THR A 322 -20.11 2.22 6.08
N GLN A 323 -19.08 2.79 5.45
CA GLN A 323 -19.24 3.73 4.35
C GLN A 323 -18.10 3.57 3.36
N ARG A 324 -18.42 3.74 2.07
CA ARG A 324 -17.44 3.77 1.00
C ARG A 324 -17.89 4.73 -0.10
N THR A 325 -16.94 5.42 -0.70
CA THR A 325 -17.19 6.24 -1.88
C THR A 325 -17.39 5.33 -3.10
N LEU A 326 -18.48 5.52 -3.81
CA LEU A 326 -18.80 4.82 -5.05
C LEU A 326 -18.32 5.60 -6.26
N ALA A 327 -18.55 6.92 -6.26
CA ALA A 327 -18.17 7.82 -7.34
C ALA A 327 -17.96 9.24 -6.84
N LEU A 328 -17.14 9.97 -7.57
CA LEU A 328 -16.93 11.42 -7.45
C LEU A 328 -17.14 12.06 -8.81
N VAL A 329 -17.73 13.23 -8.84
CA VAL A 329 -17.88 14.02 -10.05
C VAL A 329 -17.82 15.51 -9.77
N GLU A 330 -17.15 16.26 -10.64
CA GLU A 330 -17.14 17.72 -10.63
C GLU A 330 -18.33 18.27 -11.41
N LEU A 331 -19.06 19.19 -10.78
CA LEU A 331 -20.14 19.93 -11.39
C LEU A 331 -19.69 21.39 -11.58
N THR A 332 -19.80 21.87 -12.80
CA THR A 332 -19.47 23.25 -13.17
C THR A 332 -20.66 24.02 -13.72
N ASN A 333 -21.76 23.35 -14.02
CA ASN A 333 -22.96 23.93 -14.65
C ASN A 333 -24.07 24.12 -13.62
N ASP A 334 -24.78 25.24 -13.70
CA ASP A 334 -25.92 25.57 -12.84
C ASP A 334 -27.27 25.02 -13.37
N GLN A 335 -27.28 24.42 -14.58
CA GLN A 335 -28.43 23.75 -15.13
C GLN A 335 -28.49 22.29 -14.70
N PRO A 336 -29.73 21.74 -14.51
CA PRO A 336 -29.93 20.35 -14.17
C PRO A 336 -29.28 19.38 -15.16
N GLN A 337 -28.41 18.50 -14.70
CA GLN A 337 -27.78 17.45 -15.50
C GLN A 337 -28.00 16.09 -14.85
N TRP A 338 -28.10 15.04 -15.65
CA TRP A 338 -28.14 13.67 -15.18
C TRP A 338 -26.73 13.08 -15.14
N PHE A 339 -26.40 12.52 -13.97
CA PHE A 339 -25.19 11.74 -13.75
C PHE A 339 -25.60 10.31 -13.51
N GLU A 340 -24.89 9.35 -14.12
CA GLU A 340 -25.22 7.94 -14.04
C GLU A 340 -23.98 7.11 -13.74
N TRP A 341 -24.13 6.15 -12.82
CA TRP A 341 -23.09 5.20 -12.45
C TRP A 341 -23.68 3.80 -12.31
N THR A 342 -22.92 2.79 -12.75
CA THR A 342 -23.16 1.40 -12.41
C THR A 342 -22.21 1.00 -11.30
N VAL A 343 -22.75 0.63 -10.15
CA VAL A 343 -22.01 0.36 -8.92
C VAL A 343 -22.47 -0.94 -8.28
N ASP A 344 -21.61 -1.57 -7.51
CA ASP A 344 -22.00 -2.70 -6.69
C ASP A 344 -22.47 -2.19 -5.33
N LEU A 345 -23.67 -2.62 -4.92
CA LEU A 345 -24.18 -2.43 -3.56
C LEU A 345 -24.27 -3.79 -2.86
N GLU A 346 -23.88 -3.80 -1.60
CA GLU A 346 -24.13 -4.92 -0.72
C GLU A 346 -25.56 -4.87 -0.15
N ARG A 347 -26.11 -6.04 0.20
CA ARG A 347 -27.38 -6.12 0.92
C ARG A 347 -27.30 -5.23 2.16
N GLY A 348 -28.28 -4.35 2.30
CA GLY A 348 -28.35 -3.39 3.39
C GLY A 348 -27.65 -2.05 3.14
N GLU A 349 -26.85 -1.90 2.08
CA GLU A 349 -26.30 -0.61 1.71
C GLU A 349 -27.34 0.29 1.03
N GLU A 350 -27.30 1.58 1.35
CA GLU A 350 -28.09 2.60 0.68
C GLU A 350 -27.20 3.65 0.02
N PRO A 351 -27.55 4.19 -1.16
CA PRO A 351 -26.83 5.31 -1.73
C PRO A 351 -27.09 6.60 -0.97
N GLU A 352 -26.05 7.38 -0.80
CA GLU A 352 -26.06 8.69 -0.17
C GLU A 352 -25.32 9.70 -1.02
N VAL A 353 -25.90 10.88 -1.24
CA VAL A 353 -25.28 11.99 -1.98
C VAL A 353 -24.70 13.01 -1.00
N ARG A 354 -23.46 13.44 -1.26
CA ARG A 354 -22.72 14.38 -0.40
C ARG A 354 -22.11 15.51 -1.21
N PHE A 355 -22.04 16.69 -0.61
CA PHE A 355 -21.24 17.79 -1.12
C PHE A 355 -19.82 17.66 -0.55
N ARG A 356 -18.91 17.02 -1.31
CA ARG A 356 -17.58 16.61 -0.84
C ARG A 356 -16.70 17.79 -0.43
N ASN A 357 -16.54 18.78 -1.31
CA ASN A 357 -15.73 19.97 -1.11
C ASN A 357 -16.56 21.19 -0.69
N GLY A 358 -17.68 20.98 -0.02
CA GLY A 358 -18.50 22.07 0.50
C GLY A 358 -17.70 23.03 1.39
N PRO A 359 -18.09 24.32 1.45
CA PRO A 359 -17.25 25.41 1.95
C PRO A 359 -16.84 25.25 3.41
N VAL A 360 -17.67 24.71 4.24
CA VAL A 360 -17.39 24.44 5.66
C VAL A 360 -18.16 23.22 6.13
N ARG A 361 -17.76 22.67 7.28
CA ARG A 361 -18.62 21.71 7.96
C ARG A 361 -19.98 22.35 8.22
N ALA A 362 -21.01 21.66 7.83
CA ALA A 362 -22.37 22.16 7.83
C ALA A 362 -22.81 22.90 9.12
N LYS A 363 -22.38 22.43 10.29
CA LYS A 363 -22.64 23.13 11.57
C LYS A 363 -22.07 24.54 11.66
N ARG A 364 -20.99 24.84 10.95
CA ARG A 364 -20.28 26.14 11.08
C ARG A 364 -20.84 27.19 10.13
N LEU A 365 -21.48 26.77 9.02
CA LEU A 365 -21.94 27.70 8.00
C LEU A 365 -22.92 28.75 8.57
N ALA A 366 -23.98 28.34 9.25
CA ALA A 366 -24.95 29.27 9.83
C ALA A 366 -24.32 30.21 10.87
N PHE A 367 -23.33 29.74 11.63
CA PHE A 367 -22.58 30.58 12.57
C PHE A 367 -21.76 31.64 11.83
N LEU A 368 -21.02 31.25 10.79
CA LEU A 368 -20.24 32.16 9.96
C LEU A 368 -21.13 33.21 9.28
N MET A 369 -22.26 32.77 8.73
CA MET A 369 -23.26 33.68 8.15
C MET A 369 -23.74 34.70 9.15
N SER A 370 -24.16 34.27 10.34
CA SER A 370 -24.63 35.20 11.40
C SER A 370 -23.54 36.17 11.86
N ARG A 371 -22.29 35.70 11.99
CA ARG A 371 -21.16 36.52 12.41
C ARG A 371 -20.78 37.60 11.40
N ASN A 372 -21.01 37.32 10.12
CA ASN A 372 -20.68 38.22 9.00
C ASN A 372 -21.89 39.05 8.51
N SER A 373 -23.03 39.01 9.19
CA SER A 373 -24.23 39.75 8.79
C SER A 373 -24.06 41.26 8.75
N ASN A 374 -23.11 41.83 9.50
CA ASN A 374 -22.77 43.24 9.40
C ASN A 374 -22.09 43.63 8.08
N ARG A 375 -21.33 42.71 7.49
CA ARG A 375 -20.66 42.91 6.20
C ARG A 375 -21.54 42.53 5.01
N TYR A 376 -22.45 41.58 5.23
CA TYR A 376 -23.39 41.03 4.27
C TYR A 376 -24.81 41.12 4.83
N PRO A 377 -25.48 42.30 4.66
CA PRO A 377 -26.78 42.58 5.28
C PRO A 377 -27.87 41.53 4.93
N GLU A 378 -27.79 40.90 3.77
CA GLU A 378 -28.68 39.80 3.36
C GLU A 378 -28.60 38.58 4.28
N LEU A 379 -27.51 38.40 5.01
CA LEU A 379 -27.32 37.33 5.99
C LEU A 379 -27.86 37.71 7.38
N ALA A 380 -28.39 38.92 7.56
CA ALA A 380 -29.09 39.28 8.78
C ALA A 380 -30.37 38.44 8.87
N ALA A 381 -30.49 37.64 9.92
CA ALA A 381 -31.68 36.80 10.12
C ALA A 381 -32.92 37.68 10.22
N PRO A 382 -33.97 37.50 9.42
CA PRO A 382 -35.17 38.29 9.51
C PRO A 382 -35.92 38.00 10.81
N GLY A 383 -36.05 39.02 11.68
CA GLY A 383 -36.92 38.99 12.85
C GLY A 383 -36.56 38.00 13.96
N ALA A 384 -37.34 38.00 15.03
CA ALA A 384 -37.20 37.06 16.14
C ALA A 384 -37.66 35.66 15.71
N ILE A 385 -36.72 34.81 15.29
CA ILE A 385 -36.93 33.41 14.92
C ILE A 385 -36.77 32.58 16.18
N GLY A 386 -37.75 31.74 16.50
CA GLY A 386 -37.94 31.07 17.78
C GLY A 386 -36.87 30.10 18.20
N ASN A 387 -36.19 29.41 17.25
CA ASN A 387 -35.17 28.43 17.58
C ASN A 387 -33.99 28.43 16.57
N ALA A 388 -32.90 27.82 16.96
CA ALA A 388 -31.67 27.76 16.15
C ALA A 388 -31.86 27.05 14.79
N GLY A 389 -32.84 26.16 14.69
CA GLY A 389 -33.15 25.46 13.43
C GLY A 389 -33.82 26.39 12.44
N GLU A 390 -34.87 27.11 12.88
CA GLU A 390 -35.59 28.08 12.07
C GLU A 390 -34.68 29.19 11.57
N ARG A 391 -33.77 29.67 12.44
CA ARG A 391 -32.74 30.65 12.05
C ARG A 391 -31.82 30.10 10.94
N SER A 392 -31.37 28.88 11.07
CA SER A 392 -30.51 28.27 10.04
C SER A 392 -31.25 28.16 8.71
N VAL A 393 -32.53 27.79 8.72
CA VAL A 393 -33.39 27.75 7.53
C VAL A 393 -33.52 29.14 6.88
N ALA A 394 -33.82 30.15 7.69
CA ALA A 394 -33.95 31.51 7.17
C ALA A 394 -32.66 32.01 6.53
N LEU A 395 -31.50 31.70 7.14
CA LEU A 395 -30.20 32.06 6.61
C LEU A 395 -29.90 31.32 5.31
N LEU A 396 -30.19 30.01 5.20
CA LEU A 396 -29.98 29.23 3.97
C LEU A 396 -30.85 29.74 2.80
N LYS A 397 -32.03 30.32 3.06
CA LYS A 397 -32.85 30.93 2.01
C LYS A 397 -32.17 32.11 1.32
N VAL A 398 -31.40 32.88 2.05
CA VAL A 398 -30.74 34.09 1.54
C VAL A 398 -29.27 33.86 1.18
N TYR A 399 -28.76 32.69 1.49
CA TYR A 399 -27.37 32.31 1.21
C TYR A 399 -27.10 32.19 -0.30
N ARG A 400 -26.15 32.98 -0.79
CA ARG A 400 -25.69 33.00 -2.19
C ARG A 400 -24.31 32.40 -2.36
N GLY A 401 -23.92 31.46 -1.50
CA GLY A 401 -22.68 30.71 -1.63
C GLY A 401 -22.92 29.35 -2.30
N PRO A 402 -21.85 28.58 -2.52
CA PRO A 402 -21.92 27.36 -3.31
C PRO A 402 -22.88 26.32 -2.71
N LYS A 403 -23.70 25.72 -3.58
CA LYS A 403 -24.71 24.71 -3.25
C LYS A 403 -24.68 23.59 -4.28
N LEU A 404 -24.76 22.34 -3.79
CA LEU A 404 -25.06 21.19 -4.59
C LEU A 404 -26.58 21.01 -4.59
N ARG A 405 -27.21 21.21 -5.74
CA ARG A 405 -28.68 21.13 -5.93
C ARG A 405 -29.06 19.78 -6.52
N ILE A 406 -30.01 19.11 -5.91
CA ILE A 406 -30.51 17.79 -6.32
C ILE A 406 -32.01 17.84 -6.57
N TRP A 407 -32.49 17.32 -7.70
CA TRP A 407 -33.90 17.23 -8.06
C TRP A 407 -34.46 15.81 -7.92
N GLU A 408 -33.70 14.82 -8.42
CA GLU A 408 -34.16 13.44 -8.48
C GLU A 408 -33.01 12.47 -8.32
N ILE A 409 -33.30 11.35 -7.64
CA ILE A 409 -32.41 10.18 -7.55
C ILE A 409 -33.20 8.95 -8.02
N GLN A 410 -32.61 8.15 -8.90
CA GLN A 410 -33.14 6.88 -9.37
C GLN A 410 -32.13 5.77 -9.08
N VAL A 411 -32.62 4.61 -8.62
CA VAL A 411 -31.79 3.41 -8.35
C VAL A 411 -32.48 2.21 -8.98
N SER A 412 -31.80 1.55 -9.91
CA SER A 412 -32.32 0.38 -10.62
C SER A 412 -31.42 -0.83 -10.36
N GLY A 413 -31.98 -1.94 -9.94
CA GLY A 413 -31.25 -3.19 -9.65
C GLY A 413 -32.02 -4.12 -8.72
N PRO A 414 -31.40 -5.23 -8.26
CA PRO A 414 -30.05 -5.65 -8.66
C PRO A 414 -29.98 -6.19 -10.08
N TRP A 415 -28.90 -5.87 -10.78
CA TRP A 415 -28.51 -6.54 -12.01
C TRP A 415 -27.66 -7.74 -11.66
N LEU A 416 -28.18 -8.93 -11.83
CA LEU A 416 -27.48 -10.19 -11.55
C LEU A 416 -27.12 -10.87 -12.86
N ASP A 417 -25.83 -11.06 -13.13
CA ASP A 417 -25.35 -11.70 -14.37
C ASP A 417 -25.82 -13.15 -14.48
N GLN A 418 -25.85 -13.84 -13.31
CA GLN A 418 -26.30 -15.22 -13.22
C GLN A 418 -27.16 -15.45 -11.97
N TRP A 419 -28.01 -16.46 -12.05
CA TRP A 419 -28.76 -16.97 -10.90
C TRP A 419 -28.89 -18.48 -11.01
N PRO A 420 -28.61 -19.24 -9.94
CA PRO A 420 -28.09 -18.77 -8.64
C PRO A 420 -26.72 -18.09 -8.73
N LEU A 421 -26.33 -17.38 -7.66
CA LEU A 421 -25.02 -16.73 -7.56
C LEU A 421 -23.91 -17.76 -7.73
N ARG A 422 -22.72 -17.31 -8.22
CA ARG A 422 -21.55 -18.17 -8.43
C ARG A 422 -21.18 -18.98 -7.18
N GLY A 423 -21.16 -18.34 -6.01
CA GLY A 423 -20.88 -19.01 -4.74
C GLY A 423 -21.89 -20.09 -4.43
N HIS A 424 -23.18 -19.84 -4.65
CA HIS A 424 -24.22 -20.83 -4.46
C HIS A 424 -24.03 -22.06 -5.38
N ALA A 425 -23.71 -21.83 -6.64
CA ALA A 425 -23.42 -22.91 -7.58
C ALA A 425 -22.22 -23.77 -7.15
N LEU A 426 -21.18 -23.16 -6.57
CA LEU A 426 -20.03 -23.88 -6.00
C LEU A 426 -20.45 -24.72 -4.80
N LEU A 427 -21.21 -24.13 -3.86
CA LEU A 427 -21.62 -24.78 -2.61
C LEU A 427 -22.63 -25.92 -2.87
N TYR A 428 -23.71 -25.65 -3.59
CA TYR A 428 -24.85 -26.52 -3.69
C TYR A 428 -25.05 -27.15 -5.09
N GLY A 429 -24.37 -26.67 -6.11
CA GLY A 429 -24.61 -27.08 -7.49
C GLY A 429 -25.99 -26.62 -7.96
N SER A 430 -26.79 -27.57 -8.48
CA SER A 430 -28.19 -27.38 -8.90
C SER A 430 -29.24 -27.86 -7.86
N LEU A 431 -28.77 -28.26 -6.67
CA LEU A 431 -29.68 -28.82 -5.65
C LEU A 431 -30.55 -27.72 -5.05
N ALA A 432 -31.85 -28.00 -4.93
CA ALA A 432 -32.76 -27.20 -4.09
C ALA A 432 -32.51 -27.51 -2.60
N ALA A 433 -32.91 -26.62 -1.72
CA ALA A 433 -32.67 -26.76 -0.28
C ALA A 433 -33.23 -28.07 0.29
N GLU A 434 -34.38 -28.50 -0.21
CA GLU A 434 -35.10 -29.72 0.21
C GLU A 434 -34.46 -31.00 -0.34
N GLN A 435 -33.62 -30.90 -1.39
CA GLN A 435 -32.91 -32.01 -1.98
C GLN A 435 -31.59 -32.33 -1.28
N ILE A 436 -31.15 -31.45 -0.38
CA ILE A 436 -29.92 -31.68 0.40
C ILE A 436 -30.20 -32.77 1.42
N SER A 437 -29.41 -33.84 1.37
CA SER A 437 -29.56 -35.05 2.14
C SER A 437 -28.22 -35.61 2.58
N ARG A 438 -28.21 -36.51 3.55
CA ARG A 438 -27.00 -37.19 4.02
C ARG A 438 -26.18 -37.83 2.88
N THR A 439 -26.82 -38.25 1.82
CA THR A 439 -26.21 -38.97 0.72
C THR A 439 -25.40 -38.08 -0.24
N ASN A 440 -25.79 -36.82 -0.42
CA ASN A 440 -25.11 -35.89 -1.33
C ASN A 440 -24.16 -34.90 -0.62
N ILE A 441 -24.22 -34.83 0.70
CA ILE A 441 -23.33 -33.97 1.49
C ILE A 441 -21.82 -34.26 1.25
N PRO A 442 -21.34 -35.52 1.28
CA PRO A 442 -19.91 -35.78 1.08
C PRO A 442 -19.38 -35.28 -0.25
N GLU A 443 -20.13 -35.39 -1.33
CA GLU A 443 -19.73 -34.89 -2.65
C GLU A 443 -19.66 -33.38 -2.66
N ARG A 444 -20.60 -32.69 -2.06
CA ARG A 444 -20.59 -31.19 -1.99
C ARG A 444 -19.42 -30.68 -1.17
N LEU A 445 -19.13 -31.33 -0.02
CA LEU A 445 -17.96 -30.99 0.79
C LEU A 445 -16.66 -31.20 0.00
N ARG A 446 -16.52 -32.31 -0.76
CA ARG A 446 -15.36 -32.60 -1.56
C ARG A 446 -15.13 -31.53 -2.63
N ILE A 447 -16.15 -31.18 -3.41
CA ILE A 447 -16.06 -30.16 -4.47
C ILE A 447 -15.64 -28.83 -3.89
N PHE A 448 -16.26 -28.43 -2.80
CA PHE A 448 -15.94 -27.16 -2.16
C PHE A 448 -14.53 -27.14 -1.55
N ALA A 449 -14.12 -28.23 -0.90
CA ALA A 449 -12.81 -28.33 -0.28
C ALA A 449 -11.67 -28.32 -1.31
N GLU A 450 -11.82 -29.00 -2.47
CA GLU A 450 -10.83 -28.94 -3.55
C GLU A 450 -10.62 -27.51 -4.06
N ALA A 451 -11.71 -26.77 -4.22
CA ALA A 451 -11.63 -25.34 -4.60
C ALA A 451 -10.99 -24.47 -3.49
N ALA A 452 -11.40 -24.68 -2.24
CA ALA A 452 -10.91 -23.92 -1.09
C ALA A 452 -9.44 -24.22 -0.78
N PHE A 453 -8.99 -25.47 -0.88
CA PHE A 453 -7.59 -25.87 -0.60
C PHE A 453 -6.64 -25.63 -1.76
N ARG A 454 -7.17 -25.22 -2.93
CA ARG A 454 -6.37 -24.81 -4.09
C ARG A 454 -5.53 -25.96 -4.67
N ARG A 455 -5.92 -27.20 -4.40
CA ARG A 455 -5.27 -28.46 -4.83
C ARG A 455 -6.20 -29.66 -4.68
N PRO A 456 -5.91 -30.78 -5.31
CA PRO A 456 -6.62 -32.04 -5.02
C PRO A 456 -6.50 -32.43 -3.55
N LEU A 457 -7.52 -33.10 -3.04
CA LEU A 457 -7.55 -33.57 -1.66
C LEU A 457 -6.59 -34.75 -1.45
N ARG A 458 -6.01 -34.80 -0.27
CA ARG A 458 -5.27 -35.97 0.20
C ARG A 458 -6.25 -37.05 0.69
N PRO A 459 -5.87 -38.35 0.60
CA PRO A 459 -6.69 -39.41 1.15
C PRO A 459 -7.05 -39.14 2.64
N GLY A 460 -8.34 -39.21 2.98
CA GLY A 460 -8.83 -39.03 4.35
C GLY A 460 -8.81 -37.59 4.88
N GLU A 461 -8.42 -36.60 4.08
CA GLU A 461 -8.29 -35.20 4.55
C GLU A 461 -9.62 -34.57 5.04
N LEU A 462 -10.74 -34.97 4.47
CA LEU A 462 -12.07 -34.51 4.91
C LEU A 462 -12.71 -35.33 6.04
N ALA A 463 -12.13 -36.47 6.42
CA ALA A 463 -12.75 -37.36 7.39
C ALA A 463 -13.15 -36.69 8.71
N PRO A 464 -12.37 -35.77 9.31
CA PRO A 464 -12.81 -35.07 10.54
C PRO A 464 -14.04 -34.18 10.32
N ILE A 465 -14.13 -33.53 9.15
CA ILE A 465 -15.28 -32.65 8.84
C ILE A 465 -16.53 -33.49 8.53
N GLU A 466 -16.38 -34.57 7.77
CA GLU A 466 -17.47 -35.51 7.49
C GLU A 466 -17.98 -36.14 8.76
N GLN A 467 -17.10 -36.53 9.68
CA GLN A 467 -17.48 -37.03 11.00
C GLN A 467 -18.26 -35.99 11.81
N LEU A 468 -17.79 -34.73 11.85
CA LEU A 468 -18.52 -33.65 12.55
C LEU A 468 -19.92 -33.48 11.97
N VAL A 469 -20.04 -33.42 10.64
CA VAL A 469 -21.35 -33.28 9.95
C VAL A 469 -22.26 -34.47 10.28
N ASN A 470 -21.73 -35.70 10.23
CA ASN A 470 -22.52 -36.89 10.56
C ASN A 470 -23.01 -36.89 12.01
N VAL A 471 -22.16 -36.53 12.97
CA VAL A 471 -22.57 -36.40 14.39
C VAL A 471 -23.70 -35.39 14.56
N LYS A 472 -23.64 -34.26 13.83
CA LYS A 472 -24.70 -33.25 13.87
C LYS A 472 -26.02 -33.73 13.22
N LEU A 473 -25.92 -34.48 12.13
CA LEU A 473 -27.09 -35.11 11.50
C LEU A 473 -27.76 -36.15 12.42
N ASP A 474 -26.94 -36.97 13.09
CA ASP A 474 -27.44 -37.96 14.07
C ASP A 474 -28.07 -37.27 15.28
N ALA A 475 -27.63 -36.07 15.63
CA ALA A 475 -28.26 -35.21 16.65
C ALA A 475 -29.52 -34.48 16.16
N GLY A 476 -30.00 -34.74 14.91
CA GLY A 476 -31.22 -34.18 14.38
C GLY A 476 -31.08 -32.83 13.67
N LEU A 477 -29.85 -32.37 13.37
CA LEU A 477 -29.65 -31.15 12.60
C LEU A 477 -30.16 -31.34 11.16
N LYS A 478 -30.84 -30.35 10.60
CA LYS A 478 -31.32 -30.40 9.22
C LYS A 478 -30.17 -30.55 8.23
N PRO A 479 -30.28 -31.37 7.18
CA PRO A 479 -29.16 -31.62 6.24
C PRO A 479 -28.55 -30.37 5.65
N LEU A 480 -29.34 -29.36 5.26
CA LEU A 480 -28.81 -28.09 4.76
C LEU A 480 -27.92 -27.39 5.78
N VAL A 481 -28.37 -27.30 7.04
CA VAL A 481 -27.60 -26.62 8.10
C VAL A 481 -26.33 -27.41 8.44
N ALA A 482 -26.40 -28.75 8.42
CA ALA A 482 -25.23 -29.60 8.63
C ALA A 482 -24.19 -29.44 7.49
N LEU A 483 -24.62 -29.30 6.24
CA LEU A 483 -23.79 -29.05 5.10
C LEU A 483 -23.11 -27.64 5.20
N GLN A 484 -23.86 -26.61 5.59
CA GLN A 484 -23.35 -25.27 5.84
C GLN A 484 -22.25 -25.27 6.91
N LEU A 485 -22.47 -26.00 8.02
CA LEU A 485 -21.44 -26.18 9.04
C LEU A 485 -20.18 -26.86 8.49
N GLY A 486 -20.35 -27.83 7.57
CA GLY A 486 -19.23 -28.45 6.87
C GLY A 486 -18.43 -27.46 6.03
N PHE A 487 -19.10 -26.58 5.28
CA PHE A 487 -18.43 -25.52 4.53
C PHE A 487 -17.70 -24.52 5.43
N GLN A 488 -18.31 -24.10 6.52
CA GLN A 488 -17.69 -23.25 7.54
C GLN A 488 -16.42 -23.91 8.10
N SER A 489 -16.50 -25.21 8.42
CA SER A 489 -15.36 -25.99 8.92
C SER A 489 -14.22 -26.06 7.91
N ILE A 490 -14.51 -26.17 6.61
CA ILE A 490 -13.51 -26.12 5.54
C ILE A 490 -12.80 -24.76 5.53
N LEU A 491 -13.55 -23.65 5.61
CA LEU A 491 -13.00 -22.30 5.61
C LEU A 491 -12.20 -21.94 6.88
N CYS A 492 -12.39 -22.67 7.97
CA CYS A 492 -11.63 -22.54 9.22
C CYS A 492 -10.48 -23.55 9.34
N SER A 493 -10.34 -24.46 8.38
CA SER A 493 -9.35 -25.52 8.44
C SER A 493 -7.92 -25.00 8.15
N PRO A 494 -6.88 -25.62 8.74
CA PRO A 494 -5.50 -25.29 8.40
C PRO A 494 -5.19 -25.44 6.91
N ALA A 495 -5.86 -26.34 6.21
CA ALA A 495 -5.68 -26.57 4.77
C ALA A 495 -6.13 -25.35 3.92
N PHE A 496 -7.13 -24.61 4.39
CA PHE A 496 -7.57 -23.36 3.79
C PHE A 496 -6.74 -22.16 4.27
N LEU A 497 -6.55 -22.05 5.59
CA LEU A 497 -5.95 -20.86 6.21
C LEU A 497 -4.45 -20.70 5.94
N HIS A 498 -3.74 -21.78 5.58
CA HIS A 498 -2.30 -21.75 5.38
C HIS A 498 -1.90 -22.15 3.97
N LEU A 499 -0.78 -21.60 3.51
CA LEU A 499 -0.11 -22.08 2.29
C LEU A 499 0.67 -23.33 2.62
N GLN A 500 0.33 -24.44 1.91
CA GLN A 500 0.92 -25.74 2.16
C GLN A 500 2.08 -25.99 1.19
N GLU A 501 3.25 -25.44 1.50
CA GLU A 501 4.38 -25.43 0.58
C GLU A 501 5.29 -26.65 0.72
N GLY A 502 5.33 -27.34 1.82
CA GLY A 502 6.24 -28.47 2.06
C GLY A 502 7.71 -28.00 2.18
N SER A 503 8.66 -28.94 2.24
CA SER A 503 10.10 -28.64 2.28
C SER A 503 10.77 -28.88 0.92
N GLY A 504 11.78 -28.08 0.59
CA GLY A 504 12.55 -28.20 -0.64
C GLY A 504 11.84 -27.63 -1.88
N LYS A 505 11.94 -28.31 -3.03
CA LYS A 505 11.31 -27.86 -4.26
C LYS A 505 9.78 -27.91 -4.13
N LEU A 506 9.10 -26.78 -4.41
CA LEU A 506 7.65 -26.72 -4.38
C LEU A 506 7.04 -27.63 -5.46
N ASN A 507 5.89 -28.24 -5.16
CA ASN A 507 5.06 -28.80 -6.23
C ASN A 507 4.33 -27.68 -6.98
N ASP A 508 3.78 -27.99 -8.15
CA ASP A 508 3.15 -27.00 -9.01
C ASP A 508 1.93 -26.28 -8.36
N TYR A 509 1.15 -26.96 -7.50
CA TYR A 509 0.05 -26.32 -6.78
C TYR A 509 0.52 -25.34 -5.72
N ALA A 510 1.61 -25.66 -5.02
CA ALA A 510 2.24 -24.75 -4.08
C ALA A 510 2.85 -23.55 -4.81
N LEU A 511 3.51 -23.80 -5.97
CA LEU A 511 4.06 -22.75 -6.81
C LEU A 511 2.96 -21.83 -7.38
N ALA A 512 1.84 -22.40 -7.86
CA ALA A 512 0.66 -21.65 -8.30
C ALA A 512 0.10 -20.76 -7.18
N SER A 513 -0.01 -21.29 -5.98
CA SER A 513 -0.48 -20.55 -4.81
C SER A 513 0.50 -19.43 -4.47
N ARG A 514 1.81 -19.70 -4.34
CA ARG A 514 2.82 -18.66 -4.05
C ARG A 514 2.79 -17.55 -5.08
N LEU A 515 2.71 -17.86 -6.37
CA LEU A 515 2.62 -16.88 -7.45
C LEU A 515 1.34 -16.03 -7.33
N SER A 516 0.21 -16.67 -7.08
CA SER A 516 -1.07 -16.00 -7.01
C SER A 516 -1.17 -15.07 -5.79
N TYR A 517 -0.73 -15.53 -4.63
CA TYR A 517 -0.70 -14.68 -3.43
C TYR A 517 0.31 -13.54 -3.54
N PHE A 518 1.42 -13.74 -4.25
CA PHE A 518 2.36 -12.66 -4.55
C PHE A 518 1.72 -11.57 -5.43
N LEU A 519 1.14 -11.95 -6.58
CA LEU A 519 0.71 -10.98 -7.61
C LEU A 519 -0.75 -10.54 -7.50
N TRP A 520 -1.61 -11.29 -6.81
CA TRP A 520 -3.03 -11.00 -6.65
C TRP A 520 -3.50 -10.92 -5.20
N SER A 521 -2.64 -11.27 -4.25
CA SER A 521 -3.00 -11.41 -2.82
C SER A 521 -4.27 -12.24 -2.65
N SER A 522 -4.40 -13.31 -3.44
CA SER A 522 -5.58 -14.19 -3.48
C SER A 522 -5.23 -15.55 -4.08
N MET A 523 -6.20 -16.44 -4.10
CA MET A 523 -6.08 -17.80 -4.62
C MET A 523 -5.79 -17.86 -6.13
N PRO A 524 -5.14 -18.94 -6.62
CA PRO A 524 -4.93 -19.16 -8.04
C PRO A 524 -6.25 -19.33 -8.80
N ASP A 525 -6.25 -18.88 -10.04
CA ASP A 525 -7.38 -19.06 -10.95
C ASP A 525 -7.35 -20.45 -11.63
N ALA A 526 -8.38 -20.73 -12.41
CA ALA A 526 -8.54 -22.01 -13.10
C ALA A 526 -7.39 -22.29 -14.08
N GLU A 527 -6.81 -21.26 -14.72
CA GLU A 527 -5.68 -21.42 -15.64
C GLU A 527 -4.41 -21.86 -14.92
N LEU A 528 -4.07 -21.21 -13.81
CA LEU A 528 -2.93 -21.61 -12.97
C LEU A 528 -3.10 -23.02 -12.41
N LEU A 529 -4.31 -23.38 -11.93
CA LEU A 529 -4.58 -24.71 -11.42
C LEU A 529 -4.52 -25.78 -12.53
N ALA A 530 -4.96 -25.45 -13.74
CA ALA A 530 -4.84 -26.35 -14.88
C ALA A 530 -3.38 -26.57 -15.34
N LEU A 531 -2.53 -25.53 -15.24
CA LEU A 531 -1.09 -25.67 -15.48
C LEU A 531 -0.43 -26.51 -14.37
N ALA A 532 -0.81 -26.27 -13.13
CA ALA A 532 -0.32 -27.03 -11.98
C ALA A 532 -0.68 -28.53 -12.08
N SER A 533 -1.91 -28.86 -12.50
CA SER A 533 -2.34 -30.25 -12.68
C SER A 533 -1.57 -31.00 -13.79
N ARG A 534 -0.92 -30.27 -14.69
CA ARG A 534 -0.10 -30.81 -15.78
C ARG A 534 1.41 -30.70 -15.51
N GLU A 535 1.80 -30.28 -14.32
CA GLU A 535 3.20 -30.09 -13.91
C GLU A 535 4.00 -29.17 -14.86
N LYS A 536 3.40 -28.05 -15.28
CA LYS A 536 3.96 -27.11 -16.25
C LYS A 536 4.54 -25.83 -15.67
N LEU A 537 4.34 -25.57 -14.38
CA LEU A 537 4.77 -24.30 -13.77
C LEU A 537 6.28 -24.23 -13.48
N HIS A 538 6.97 -25.37 -13.50
CA HIS A 538 8.43 -25.37 -13.39
C HIS A 538 9.17 -25.08 -14.70
N ASP A 539 8.48 -25.00 -15.83
CA ASP A 539 9.07 -24.48 -17.06
C ASP A 539 9.20 -22.95 -16.98
N PRO A 540 10.43 -22.38 -17.06
CA PRO A 540 10.64 -20.93 -16.89
C PRO A 540 9.87 -20.10 -17.92
N THR A 541 9.64 -20.63 -19.12
CA THR A 541 8.88 -19.92 -20.15
C THR A 541 7.41 -19.83 -19.78
N THR A 542 6.83 -20.95 -19.36
CA THR A 542 5.44 -21.00 -18.90
C THR A 542 5.23 -20.14 -17.65
N LEU A 543 6.10 -20.27 -16.66
CA LEU A 543 6.02 -19.50 -15.43
C LEU A 543 6.13 -17.98 -15.71
N GLY A 544 7.10 -17.59 -16.56
CA GLY A 544 7.26 -16.20 -16.98
C GLY A 544 6.05 -15.66 -17.73
N ALA A 545 5.42 -16.43 -18.60
CA ALA A 545 4.21 -16.05 -19.29
C ALA A 545 3.03 -15.84 -18.32
N GLN A 546 2.93 -16.66 -17.26
CA GLN A 546 1.92 -16.48 -16.23
C GLN A 546 2.16 -15.20 -15.40
N VAL A 547 3.42 -14.85 -15.11
CA VAL A 547 3.74 -13.56 -14.47
C VAL A 547 3.22 -12.39 -15.32
N ASP A 548 3.51 -12.39 -16.61
CA ASP A 548 3.11 -11.31 -17.51
C ASP A 548 1.57 -11.22 -17.63
N ARG A 549 0.88 -12.37 -17.75
CA ARG A 549 -0.59 -12.43 -17.74
C ARG A 549 -1.19 -11.88 -16.45
N MET A 550 -0.67 -12.33 -15.32
CA MET A 550 -1.19 -11.95 -14.01
C MET A 550 -0.94 -10.48 -13.67
N LEU A 551 0.17 -9.90 -14.11
CA LEU A 551 0.44 -8.47 -13.96
C LEU A 551 -0.47 -7.61 -14.87
N ALA A 552 -0.92 -8.15 -16.01
CA ALA A 552 -1.89 -7.48 -16.88
C ALA A 552 -3.34 -7.60 -16.39
N ASP A 553 -3.64 -8.54 -15.50
CA ASP A 553 -4.97 -8.72 -14.93
C ASP A 553 -5.30 -7.61 -13.92
N PRO A 554 -6.55 -7.07 -13.89
CA PRO A 554 -6.97 -6.07 -12.89
C PRO A 554 -6.71 -6.45 -11.43
N LYS A 555 -6.71 -7.74 -11.09
CA LYS A 555 -6.39 -8.22 -9.73
C LYS A 555 -4.98 -7.85 -9.28
N SER A 556 -4.05 -7.61 -10.21
CA SER A 556 -2.69 -7.17 -9.89
C SER A 556 -2.65 -5.79 -9.22
N GLN A 557 -3.73 -5.01 -9.27
CA GLN A 557 -3.85 -3.79 -8.48
C GLN A 557 -3.76 -4.07 -6.97
N ARG A 558 -4.19 -5.26 -6.52
CA ARG A 558 -4.06 -5.70 -5.13
C ARG A 558 -2.58 -5.83 -4.71
N PHE A 559 -1.73 -6.33 -5.61
CA PHE A 559 -0.27 -6.35 -5.39
C PHE A 559 0.28 -4.93 -5.26
N VAL A 560 -0.04 -4.05 -6.20
CA VAL A 560 0.44 -2.65 -6.19
C VAL A 560 0.06 -1.97 -4.89
N GLN A 561 -1.22 -2.03 -4.51
CA GLN A 561 -1.74 -1.41 -3.29
C GLN A 561 -1.10 -1.97 -2.03
N ASN A 562 -1.10 -3.29 -1.88
CA ASN A 562 -0.63 -3.92 -0.65
C ASN A 562 0.89 -3.85 -0.51
N PHE A 563 1.65 -4.07 -1.59
CA PHE A 563 3.11 -3.98 -1.55
C PHE A 563 3.56 -2.57 -1.18
N ILE A 564 3.00 -1.52 -1.83
CA ILE A 564 3.36 -0.12 -1.55
C ILE A 564 2.98 0.27 -0.12
N ARG A 565 1.76 -0.09 0.30
CA ARG A 565 1.27 0.16 1.66
C ARG A 565 2.25 -0.37 2.71
N LEU A 566 2.73 -1.59 2.52
CA LEU A 566 3.64 -2.26 3.44
C LEU A 566 5.08 -1.75 3.29
N TRP A 567 5.62 -1.72 2.08
CA TRP A 567 6.98 -1.27 1.81
C TRP A 567 7.24 0.13 2.35
N LEU A 568 6.36 1.07 2.02
CA LEU A 568 6.47 2.47 2.45
C LEU A 568 5.76 2.76 3.78
N ASN A 569 5.20 1.73 4.46
CA ASN A 569 4.46 1.91 5.71
C ASN A 569 3.43 3.05 5.65
N LEU A 570 2.62 3.08 4.59
CA LEU A 570 1.66 4.18 4.37
C LEU A 570 0.50 4.18 5.36
N ASP A 571 0.33 3.14 6.17
CA ASP A 571 -0.68 3.12 7.23
C ASP A 571 -0.43 4.21 8.27
N ASN A 572 0.83 4.63 8.45
CA ASN A 572 1.18 5.74 9.34
C ASN A 572 0.40 7.04 9.03
N ILE A 573 -0.02 7.27 7.78
CA ILE A 573 -0.81 8.45 7.43
C ILE A 573 -2.15 8.47 8.19
N GLY A 574 -2.77 7.27 8.39
CA GLY A 574 -4.02 7.14 9.14
C GLY A 574 -3.82 6.94 10.64
N GLU A 575 -2.73 6.31 11.06
CA GLU A 575 -2.40 6.05 12.47
C GLU A 575 -1.91 7.31 13.19
N MET A 576 -1.20 8.20 12.46
CA MET A 576 -0.74 9.50 12.97
C MET A 576 -1.37 10.62 12.11
N PRO A 577 -2.68 10.88 12.24
CA PRO A 577 -3.37 11.84 11.38
C PRO A 577 -2.81 13.25 11.59
N PRO A 578 -2.64 14.00 10.50
CA PRO A 578 -2.20 15.39 10.58
C PRO A 578 -3.07 16.25 11.51
N SER A 579 -2.47 17.27 12.12
CA SER A 579 -3.18 18.23 12.96
C SER A 579 -4.42 18.79 12.22
N PRO A 580 -5.54 18.99 12.92
CA PRO A 580 -6.69 19.68 12.35
C PRO A 580 -6.40 21.06 11.74
N ASP A 581 -5.26 21.68 12.07
CA ASP A 581 -4.82 22.95 11.50
C ASP A 581 -4.42 22.80 10.02
N PHE A 582 -4.06 21.61 9.57
CA PHE A 582 -3.90 21.28 8.15
C PHE A 582 -5.28 21.09 7.48
N ILE A 583 -6.07 22.16 7.42
CA ILE A 583 -7.47 22.14 6.93
C ILE A 583 -7.57 21.51 5.55
N SER A 584 -6.63 21.81 4.64
CA SER A 584 -6.60 21.27 3.27
C SER A 584 -6.50 19.76 3.24
N PHE A 585 -5.77 19.13 4.15
CA PHE A 585 -5.62 17.69 4.21
C PHE A 585 -6.97 16.97 4.31
N TYR A 586 -7.84 17.47 5.19
CA TYR A 586 -9.16 16.88 5.43
C TYR A 586 -10.22 17.37 4.44
N ARG A 587 -10.20 18.65 4.09
CA ARG A 587 -11.13 19.24 3.13
C ARG A 587 -11.00 18.58 1.76
N ASP A 588 -9.77 18.44 1.28
CA ASP A 588 -9.48 18.06 -0.08
C ASP A 588 -9.23 16.54 -0.21
N ASN A 589 -9.42 15.80 0.90
CA ASN A 589 -9.18 14.36 0.96
C ASN A 589 -7.78 13.98 0.45
N LEU A 590 -6.78 14.76 0.87
CA LEU A 590 -5.41 14.61 0.37
C LEU A 590 -4.82 13.23 0.68
N GLU A 591 -5.23 12.57 1.78
CA GLU A 591 -4.77 11.21 2.08
C GLU A 591 -5.04 10.25 0.93
N ALA A 592 -6.28 10.20 0.45
CA ALA A 592 -6.64 9.31 -0.66
C ALA A 592 -5.93 9.68 -1.97
N ALA A 593 -5.77 10.98 -2.24
CA ALA A 593 -5.06 11.48 -3.41
C ALA A 593 -3.56 11.14 -3.35
N MET A 594 -2.91 11.31 -2.20
CA MET A 594 -1.49 11.00 -1.97
C MET A 594 -1.19 9.50 -2.09
N ARG A 595 -2.06 8.64 -1.49
CA ARG A 595 -1.94 7.19 -1.66
C ARG A 595 -2.11 6.79 -3.12
N GLY A 596 -3.14 7.33 -3.76
CA GLY A 596 -3.42 7.07 -5.18
C GLY A 596 -2.32 7.57 -6.11
N GLU A 597 -1.66 8.70 -5.82
CA GLU A 597 -0.48 9.19 -6.54
C GLU A 597 0.61 8.12 -6.55
N THR A 598 0.97 7.62 -5.38
CA THR A 598 2.06 6.64 -5.22
C THR A 598 1.71 5.30 -5.87
N GLU A 599 0.46 4.85 -5.76
CA GLU A 599 -0.05 3.65 -6.44
C GLU A 599 -0.01 3.80 -7.96
N ALA A 600 -0.51 4.91 -8.50
CA ALA A 600 -0.52 5.17 -9.93
C ALA A 600 0.91 5.30 -10.49
N PHE A 601 1.82 5.91 -9.74
CA PHE A 601 3.23 6.04 -10.10
C PHE A 601 3.92 4.67 -10.18
N PHE A 602 3.76 3.83 -9.17
CA PHE A 602 4.29 2.46 -9.18
C PHE A 602 3.68 1.65 -10.32
N ARG A 603 2.36 1.73 -10.50
CA ARG A 603 1.65 1.04 -11.58
C ARG A 603 2.18 1.43 -12.95
N HIS A 604 2.42 2.71 -13.17
CA HIS A 604 2.99 3.21 -14.42
C HIS A 604 4.39 2.65 -14.69
N ILE A 605 5.28 2.66 -13.68
CA ILE A 605 6.64 2.11 -13.78
C ILE A 605 6.58 0.60 -14.08
N LEU A 606 5.67 -0.11 -13.43
CA LEU A 606 5.45 -1.55 -13.64
C LEU A 606 4.93 -1.84 -15.06
N ASP A 607 3.89 -1.12 -15.51
CA ASP A 607 3.25 -1.33 -16.80
C ASP A 607 4.14 -0.97 -17.98
N ARG A 608 4.91 0.10 -17.84
CA ARG A 608 5.86 0.55 -18.86
C ARG A 608 7.22 -0.16 -18.75
N ASN A 609 7.39 -1.01 -17.74
CA ASN A 609 8.66 -1.68 -17.44
C ASN A 609 9.82 -0.70 -17.35
N LEU A 610 9.63 0.44 -16.67
CA LEU A 610 10.65 1.46 -16.50
C LEU A 610 11.69 1.02 -15.48
N PRO A 611 12.93 1.55 -15.55
CA PRO A 611 14.00 1.18 -14.63
C PRO A 611 13.69 1.63 -13.19
N PRO A 612 14.12 0.88 -12.17
CA PRO A 612 13.87 1.24 -10.75
C PRO A 612 14.33 2.65 -10.35
N ARG A 613 15.34 3.21 -11.01
CA ARG A 613 15.82 4.60 -10.73
C ARG A 613 14.74 5.67 -10.93
N GLU A 614 13.67 5.41 -11.69
CA GLU A 614 12.51 6.31 -11.84
C GLU A 614 11.85 6.62 -10.49
N PHE A 615 11.88 5.69 -9.54
CA PHE A 615 11.41 5.94 -8.19
C PHE A 615 12.20 7.02 -7.44
N LEU A 616 13.45 7.23 -7.80
CA LEU A 616 14.34 8.21 -7.15
C LEU A 616 14.18 9.60 -7.74
N ASN A 617 13.99 9.70 -9.05
CA ASN A 617 13.87 10.97 -9.73
C ASN A 617 13.15 10.80 -11.08
N ALA A 618 11.89 11.21 -11.12
CA ALA A 618 11.08 11.29 -12.33
C ALA A 618 10.64 12.73 -12.56
N ASP A 619 10.49 13.12 -13.82
CA ASP A 619 9.98 14.42 -14.24
C ASP A 619 8.45 14.44 -14.43
N TYR A 620 7.76 13.48 -13.83
CA TYR A 620 6.32 13.33 -13.85
C TYR A 620 5.81 12.75 -12.52
N THR A 621 4.51 12.95 -12.26
CA THR A 621 3.77 12.28 -11.21
C THR A 621 2.29 12.12 -11.61
N PHE A 622 1.42 11.68 -10.68
CA PHE A 622 0.00 11.47 -10.92
C PHE A 622 -0.83 12.34 -9.97
N LEU A 623 -1.53 13.32 -10.52
CA LEU A 623 -2.26 14.31 -9.73
C LEU A 623 -3.73 14.37 -10.13
N ASN A 624 -4.57 14.64 -9.14
CA ASN A 624 -5.88 15.24 -9.32
C ASN A 624 -5.80 16.74 -9.00
N ARG A 625 -6.95 17.44 -9.07
CA ARG A 625 -7.04 18.86 -8.81
C ARG A 625 -6.48 19.27 -7.44
N GLU A 626 -6.93 18.60 -6.40
CA GLU A 626 -6.61 18.94 -5.01
C GLU A 626 -5.13 18.75 -4.71
N LEU A 627 -4.57 17.65 -5.20
CA LEU A 627 -3.15 17.36 -5.00
C LEU A 627 -2.26 18.30 -5.82
N ALA A 628 -2.67 18.68 -7.04
CA ALA A 628 -1.97 19.69 -7.83
C ALA A 628 -1.92 21.03 -7.08
N LEU A 629 -3.05 21.47 -6.53
CA LEU A 629 -3.12 22.71 -5.75
C LEU A 629 -2.28 22.63 -4.48
N HIS A 630 -2.31 21.48 -3.79
CA HIS A 630 -1.46 21.22 -2.60
C HIS A 630 0.03 21.32 -2.93
N TYR A 631 0.41 20.90 -4.14
CA TYR A 631 1.79 20.99 -4.62
C TYR A 631 2.19 22.36 -5.18
N GLY A 632 1.26 23.32 -5.18
CA GLY A 632 1.49 24.64 -5.76
C GLY A 632 1.53 24.64 -7.29
N LEU A 633 0.95 23.62 -7.92
CA LEU A 633 0.85 23.50 -9.37
C LEU A 633 -0.51 24.04 -9.87
N PRO A 634 -0.61 24.37 -11.16
CA PRO A 634 -1.89 24.77 -11.75
C PRO A 634 -2.98 23.72 -11.51
N PRO A 635 -4.22 24.14 -11.21
CA PRO A 635 -5.31 23.21 -10.97
C PRO A 635 -5.63 22.40 -12.22
N LEU A 636 -5.87 21.12 -12.02
CA LEU A 636 -6.32 20.19 -13.06
C LEU A 636 -7.85 20.11 -13.08
N GLU A 637 -8.42 19.76 -14.20
CA GLU A 637 -9.85 19.47 -14.27
C GLU A 637 -10.12 18.01 -13.86
N GLY A 638 -11.18 17.82 -13.07
CA GLY A 638 -11.66 16.49 -12.65
C GLY A 638 -10.96 15.88 -11.45
N VAL A 639 -11.67 14.95 -10.85
CA VAL A 639 -11.29 14.30 -9.59
C VAL A 639 -10.31 13.12 -9.75
N HIS A 640 -10.09 12.67 -10.98
CA HIS A 640 -9.26 11.49 -11.24
C HIS A 640 -7.79 11.86 -11.38
N LEU A 641 -6.95 10.99 -10.82
CA LEU A 641 -5.50 11.08 -10.99
C LEU A 641 -5.12 10.88 -12.46
N ARG A 642 -4.23 11.73 -12.94
CA ARG A 642 -3.65 11.63 -14.29
C ARG A 642 -2.17 11.97 -14.26
N GLN A 643 -1.43 11.45 -15.22
CA GLN A 643 -0.02 11.75 -15.35
C GLN A 643 0.17 13.24 -15.69
N VAL A 644 1.07 13.90 -14.99
CA VAL A 644 1.42 15.32 -15.17
C VAL A 644 2.93 15.43 -15.19
N SER A 645 3.46 16.14 -16.18
CA SER A 645 4.87 16.50 -16.18
C SER A 645 5.16 17.54 -15.10
N LEU A 646 6.23 17.32 -14.36
CA LEU A 646 6.66 18.22 -13.31
C LEU A 646 7.68 19.24 -13.88
N PRO A 647 7.54 20.52 -13.53
CA PRO A 647 8.61 21.49 -13.80
C PRO A 647 9.88 21.11 -13.04
N GLU A 648 11.04 21.55 -13.50
CA GLU A 648 12.25 21.41 -12.70
C GLU A 648 12.05 22.06 -11.34
N GLY A 649 12.26 21.28 -10.27
CA GLY A 649 11.92 21.76 -8.94
C GLY A 649 12.07 20.70 -7.85
N PRO A 650 11.53 20.99 -6.67
CA PRO A 650 11.70 20.13 -5.50
C PRO A 650 10.96 18.78 -5.61
N ARG A 651 9.97 18.67 -6.49
CA ARG A 651 9.20 17.44 -6.67
C ARG A 651 9.80 16.54 -7.73
N GLY A 652 9.61 15.23 -7.56
CA GLY A 652 10.06 14.18 -8.47
C GLY A 652 10.42 12.90 -7.73
N GLY A 653 9.95 11.76 -8.25
CA GLY A 653 10.09 10.46 -7.59
C GLY A 653 9.44 10.38 -6.21
N LEU A 654 9.63 9.25 -5.52
CA LEU A 654 8.98 8.97 -4.23
C LEU A 654 9.26 10.03 -3.15
N LEU A 655 10.46 10.58 -3.12
CA LEU A 655 10.86 11.59 -2.13
C LEU A 655 10.05 12.90 -2.25
N GLY A 656 9.41 13.14 -3.39
CA GLY A 656 8.53 14.28 -3.63
C GLY A 656 7.05 13.98 -3.41
N HIS A 657 6.66 12.72 -3.16
CA HIS A 657 5.25 12.33 -2.99
C HIS A 657 4.72 12.72 -1.60
N GLY A 658 3.51 13.27 -1.59
CA GLY A 658 2.84 13.63 -0.34
C GLY A 658 2.69 12.44 0.62
N ALA A 659 2.39 11.25 0.11
CA ALA A 659 2.28 10.05 0.94
C ALA A 659 3.58 9.69 1.66
N PHE A 660 4.73 9.74 0.95
CA PHE A 660 6.05 9.46 1.53
C PHE A 660 6.41 10.46 2.63
N LEU A 661 6.16 11.75 2.37
CA LEU A 661 6.48 12.85 3.27
C LEU A 661 5.59 12.85 4.51
N THR A 662 4.29 12.59 4.35
CA THR A 662 3.33 12.53 5.46
C THR A 662 3.56 11.30 6.33
N ALA A 663 3.84 10.12 5.74
CA ALA A 663 4.13 8.89 6.49
C ALA A 663 5.42 8.99 7.33
N SER A 664 6.32 9.91 7.00
CA SER A 664 7.58 10.19 7.70
C SER A 664 7.51 11.37 8.66
N ALA A 665 6.32 11.89 8.95
CA ALA A 665 6.08 12.98 9.90
C ALA A 665 5.23 12.50 11.08
N ASN A 666 5.15 13.30 12.13
CA ASN A 666 4.35 12.98 13.33
C ASN A 666 2.92 13.57 13.29
N GLY A 667 2.50 14.10 12.16
CA GLY A 667 1.20 14.74 11.96
C GLY A 667 1.14 16.21 12.38
N VAL A 668 2.11 16.72 13.12
CA VAL A 668 2.17 18.13 13.56
C VAL A 668 3.38 18.82 12.93
N ASP A 669 4.55 18.24 13.17
CA ASP A 669 5.84 18.79 12.75
C ASP A 669 6.66 17.76 11.99
N THR A 670 7.74 18.24 11.38
CA THR A 670 8.75 17.43 10.72
C THR A 670 9.91 17.13 11.67
N SER A 671 10.51 15.96 11.51
CA SER A 671 11.73 15.59 12.21
C SER A 671 12.77 15.09 11.20
N PRO A 672 13.88 15.81 11.02
CA PRO A 672 14.97 15.34 10.15
C PRO A 672 15.49 13.96 10.56
N VAL A 673 15.52 13.65 11.86
CA VAL A 673 15.94 12.33 12.34
C VAL A 673 14.98 11.23 11.87
N VAL A 674 13.67 11.39 12.10
CA VAL A 674 12.66 10.39 11.67
C VAL A 674 12.66 10.25 10.15
N ARG A 675 12.69 11.38 9.41
CA ARG A 675 12.77 11.36 7.94
C ARG A 675 14.05 10.71 7.45
N GLY A 676 15.19 10.98 8.12
CA GLY A 676 16.48 10.39 7.78
C GLY A 676 16.48 8.87 7.94
N VAL A 677 15.96 8.36 9.06
CA VAL A 677 15.77 6.92 9.29
C VAL A 677 14.83 6.33 8.23
N TYR A 678 13.72 7.01 7.94
CA TYR A 678 12.73 6.53 6.96
C TYR A 678 13.32 6.43 5.54
N VAL A 679 14.10 7.43 5.10
CA VAL A 679 14.83 7.38 3.81
C VAL A 679 15.82 6.20 3.79
N GLN A 680 16.61 6.04 4.86
CA GLN A 680 17.56 4.93 4.94
C GLN A 680 16.88 3.57 4.88
N GLN A 681 15.78 3.39 5.59
CA GLN A 681 15.03 2.12 5.62
C GLN A 681 14.30 1.85 4.31
N LYS A 682 13.55 2.84 3.81
CA LYS A 682 12.61 2.61 2.69
C LYS A 682 13.28 2.75 1.32
N ILE A 683 14.32 3.59 1.22
CA ILE A 683 15.03 3.85 -0.03
C ILE A 683 16.36 3.10 -0.09
N LEU A 684 17.17 3.13 0.96
CA LEU A 684 18.50 2.54 0.93
C LEU A 684 18.55 1.09 1.47
N GLY A 685 17.47 0.62 2.10
CA GLY A 685 17.39 -0.72 2.68
C GLY A 685 18.28 -0.92 3.91
N TYR A 686 18.69 0.17 4.55
CA TYR A 686 19.51 0.16 5.74
C TYR A 686 18.69 0.59 6.96
N THR A 687 18.67 -0.22 7.99
CA THR A 687 18.04 0.13 9.27
C THR A 687 19.13 0.56 10.26
N PRO A 688 19.17 1.85 10.63
CA PRO A 688 20.09 2.30 11.67
C PRO A 688 19.85 1.51 12.97
N PRO A 689 20.90 1.21 13.73
CA PRO A 689 20.74 0.56 15.03
C PRO A 689 19.91 1.44 15.97
N PRO A 690 19.10 0.84 16.85
CA PRO A 690 18.36 1.61 17.85
C PRO A 690 19.34 2.37 18.76
N PRO A 691 18.92 3.49 19.36
CA PRO A 691 19.75 4.20 20.31
C PRO A 691 20.13 3.26 21.46
N PRO A 692 21.36 3.35 21.99
CA PRO A 692 21.77 2.55 23.14
C PRO A 692 20.81 2.77 24.33
N PRO A 693 20.46 1.72 25.08
CA PRO A 693 19.51 1.82 26.20
C PRO A 693 19.93 2.78 27.30
N ASP A 694 21.23 3.03 27.43
CA ASP A 694 21.83 3.91 28.46
C ASP A 694 21.93 5.37 28.00
N VAL A 695 21.49 5.72 26.80
CA VAL A 695 21.41 7.12 26.36
C VAL A 695 20.11 7.67 26.93
N PRO A 696 20.18 8.53 27.97
CA PRO A 696 18.97 9.16 28.46
C PRO A 696 18.33 9.93 27.30
N VAL A 697 17.01 9.86 27.22
CA VAL A 697 16.22 10.81 26.42
C VAL A 697 16.38 12.19 27.12
N LEU A 698 17.55 12.79 26.96
CA LEU A 698 17.79 14.15 27.36
C LEU A 698 17.04 15.00 26.34
N GLU A 699 15.96 15.61 26.79
CA GLU A 699 15.47 16.76 26.06
C GLU A 699 16.64 17.73 25.94
N PRO A 700 17.13 18.04 24.74
CA PRO A 700 18.22 18.98 24.59
C PRO A 700 17.71 20.30 25.14
N ASP A 701 18.58 21.04 25.86
CA ASP A 701 18.28 22.43 26.21
C ASP A 701 18.17 23.23 24.91
N VAL A 702 16.95 23.34 24.41
CA VAL A 702 16.62 24.02 23.14
C VAL A 702 16.52 25.54 23.31
N ARG A 703 16.74 26.08 24.52
CA ARG A 703 16.71 27.52 24.74
C ARG A 703 17.67 28.25 23.82
N GLY A 704 17.17 29.22 23.09
CA GLY A 704 17.94 29.99 22.10
C GLY A 704 18.22 29.27 20.80
N ALA A 705 17.64 28.07 20.55
CA ALA A 705 17.64 27.45 19.23
C ALA A 705 16.33 27.82 18.51
N ALA A 706 16.46 28.51 17.40
CA ALA A 706 15.33 29.02 16.64
C ALA A 706 14.89 28.06 15.52
N THR A 707 15.79 27.17 15.11
CA THR A 707 15.57 26.21 14.02
C THR A 707 15.77 24.78 14.49
N VAL A 708 15.16 23.80 13.79
CA VAL A 708 15.35 22.37 14.06
C VAL A 708 16.82 21.96 13.91
N ARG A 709 17.54 22.56 12.97
CA ARG A 709 18.97 22.33 12.78
C ARG A 709 19.80 22.77 13.98
N GLU A 710 19.50 23.92 14.56
CA GLU A 710 20.16 24.41 15.79
C GLU A 710 19.86 23.54 17.00
N GLN A 711 18.60 23.07 17.12
CA GLN A 711 18.21 22.13 18.17
C GLN A 711 19.03 20.81 18.07
N LEU A 712 19.10 20.23 16.86
CA LEU A 712 19.90 19.02 16.60
C LEU A 712 21.40 19.26 16.75
N ALA A 713 21.93 20.46 16.43
CA ALA A 713 23.32 20.80 16.66
C ALA A 713 23.63 20.75 18.16
N LYS A 714 22.80 21.33 19.00
CA LYS A 714 22.94 21.23 20.48
C LYS A 714 22.89 19.80 20.99
N HIS A 715 21.98 18.97 20.44
CA HIS A 715 21.89 17.57 20.80
C HIS A 715 23.18 16.81 20.41
N ARG A 716 23.83 17.17 19.32
CA ARG A 716 25.07 16.56 18.81
C ARG A 716 26.34 17.03 19.54
N ASP A 717 26.25 18.00 20.45
CA ASP A 717 27.38 18.35 21.31
C ASP A 717 27.84 17.17 22.16
N ASN A 718 26.93 16.21 22.42
CA ASN A 718 27.29 14.92 22.98
C ASN A 718 27.88 14.00 21.88
N VAL A 719 29.12 13.57 22.09
CA VAL A 719 29.88 12.73 21.10
C VAL A 719 29.16 11.41 20.79
N THR A 720 28.45 10.82 21.76
CA THR A 720 27.71 9.58 21.57
C THR A 720 26.51 9.78 20.64
N CYS A 721 25.78 10.88 20.80
CA CYS A 721 24.65 11.25 19.96
C CYS A 721 25.12 11.65 18.55
N ALA A 722 26.19 12.43 18.46
CA ALA A 722 26.79 12.85 17.20
C ALA A 722 27.13 11.71 16.25
N ALA A 723 27.61 10.57 16.79
CA ALA A 723 28.05 9.43 15.99
C ALA A 723 26.93 8.81 15.13
N CYS A 724 25.68 8.81 15.63
CA CYS A 724 24.51 8.33 14.90
C CYS A 724 23.88 9.46 14.06
N HIS A 725 23.74 10.66 14.64
CA HIS A 725 23.09 11.78 13.98
C HIS A 725 23.81 12.27 12.72
N GLN A 726 25.16 12.23 12.70
CA GLN A 726 25.93 12.55 11.50
C GLN A 726 25.62 11.64 10.31
N LYS A 727 25.14 10.43 10.56
CA LYS A 727 24.80 9.43 9.54
C LYS A 727 23.31 9.45 9.16
N ILE A 728 22.45 9.99 10.00
CA ILE A 728 20.99 9.96 9.84
C ILE A 728 20.46 11.31 9.36
N ASP A 729 20.84 12.39 10.07
CA ASP A 729 20.26 13.71 9.89
C ASP A 729 20.38 14.27 8.47
N PRO A 730 21.50 14.09 7.72
CA PRO A 730 21.62 14.64 6.37
C PRO A 730 20.48 14.19 5.44
N TYR A 731 20.07 12.93 5.53
CA TYR A 731 18.98 12.40 4.71
C TYR A 731 17.65 13.07 5.01
N GLY A 732 17.41 13.44 6.27
CA GLY A 732 16.20 14.14 6.67
C GLY A 732 16.25 15.64 6.37
N PHE A 733 17.39 16.28 6.56
CA PHE A 733 17.56 17.71 6.21
C PHE A 733 17.29 17.98 4.74
N ALA A 734 17.68 17.07 3.85
CA ALA A 734 17.40 17.19 2.42
C ALA A 734 15.90 17.40 2.13
N LEU A 735 15.01 16.93 3.01
CA LEU A 735 13.55 16.96 2.85
C LEU A 735 12.87 18.01 3.74
N GLU A 736 13.60 18.81 4.51
CA GLU A 736 13.04 19.69 5.55
C GLU A 736 12.19 20.85 4.99
N ASN A 737 12.39 21.20 3.72
CA ASN A 737 11.52 22.15 3.02
C ASN A 737 10.09 21.62 2.79
N PHE A 738 9.81 20.33 3.02
CA PHE A 738 8.47 19.81 3.01
C PHE A 738 7.90 19.77 4.43
N ASP A 739 6.71 20.32 4.62
CA ASP A 739 6.00 20.29 5.91
C ASP A 739 5.49 18.87 6.26
N ALA A 740 4.71 18.77 7.33
CA ALA A 740 4.20 17.49 7.84
C ALA A 740 3.18 16.79 6.91
N ILE A 741 2.60 17.50 5.95
CA ILE A 741 1.69 16.96 4.92
C ILE A 741 2.29 17.04 3.52
N GLY A 742 3.61 17.26 3.42
CA GLY A 742 4.31 17.34 2.15
C GLY A 742 4.10 18.65 1.37
N GLY A 743 3.56 19.70 1.98
CA GLY A 743 3.51 21.04 1.40
C GLY A 743 4.91 21.65 1.34
N TRP A 744 5.21 22.43 0.29
CA TRP A 744 6.51 23.08 0.17
C TRP A 744 6.57 24.37 0.97
N ARG A 745 7.65 24.56 1.76
CA ARG A 745 7.93 25.75 2.54
C ARG A 745 9.40 26.14 2.45
N THR A 746 9.71 27.42 2.51
CA THR A 746 11.08 27.93 2.53
C THR A 746 11.53 28.38 3.92
N ASN A 747 10.56 28.60 4.81
CA ASN A 747 10.78 29.14 6.13
C ASN A 747 10.04 28.32 7.19
N TYR A 748 10.59 28.23 8.41
CA TYR A 748 9.85 27.77 9.59
C TYR A 748 8.89 28.84 10.10
N SER A 749 9.34 30.12 10.05
CA SER A 749 8.59 31.33 10.39
C SER A 749 9.05 32.47 9.49
N THR A 750 8.42 33.64 9.64
CA THR A 750 8.80 34.84 8.88
C THR A 750 10.29 35.24 9.02
N GLU A 751 10.94 34.82 10.11
CA GLU A 751 12.32 35.21 10.46
C GLU A 751 13.35 34.09 10.24
N HIS A 752 12.92 32.83 10.04
CA HIS A 752 13.81 31.68 10.05
C HIS A 752 13.72 30.87 8.75
N LEU A 753 14.71 31.02 7.90
CA LEU A 753 14.88 30.23 6.68
C LEU A 753 15.22 28.77 6.99
N ILE A 754 14.75 27.88 6.15
CA ILE A 754 15.10 26.45 6.24
C ILE A 754 16.43 26.22 5.49
N ASP A 755 17.41 25.73 6.22
CA ASP A 755 18.64 25.20 5.64
C ASP A 755 18.52 23.69 5.45
N SER A 756 18.30 23.25 4.20
CA SER A 756 18.20 21.84 3.80
C SER A 756 19.50 21.27 3.22
N SER A 757 20.61 21.96 3.37
CA SER A 757 21.92 21.48 2.94
C SER A 757 22.46 20.36 3.83
N GLY A 758 23.39 19.56 3.32
CA GLY A 758 24.02 18.50 4.09
C GLY A 758 25.20 17.85 3.38
N GLU A 759 25.88 16.98 4.12
CA GLU A 759 26.93 16.11 3.62
C GLU A 759 26.59 14.67 3.96
N LEU A 760 26.55 13.80 2.97
CA LEU A 760 26.33 12.36 3.17
C LEU A 760 27.54 11.73 3.89
N PRO A 761 27.35 10.61 4.60
CA PRO A 761 28.45 9.87 5.23
C PRO A 761 29.57 9.47 4.27
N THR A 762 29.26 9.43 2.97
CA THR A 762 30.19 9.12 1.87
C THR A 762 30.97 10.35 1.36
N GLY A 763 30.69 11.53 1.92
CA GLY A 763 31.44 12.78 1.66
C GLY A 763 30.86 13.68 0.56
N GLU A 764 29.77 13.28 -0.10
CA GLU A 764 29.11 14.16 -1.08
C GLU A 764 28.23 15.20 -0.39
N THR A 765 28.28 16.41 -0.89
CA THR A 765 27.47 17.53 -0.40
C THR A 765 26.27 17.81 -1.29
N PHE A 766 25.22 18.34 -0.71
CA PHE A 766 24.02 18.80 -1.41
C PHE A 766 23.48 20.09 -0.77
N THR A 767 22.79 20.90 -1.54
CA THR A 767 22.20 22.18 -1.10
C THR A 767 20.69 22.05 -0.81
N GLY A 768 20.07 20.93 -1.17
CA GLY A 768 18.66 20.66 -0.98
C GLY A 768 18.21 19.38 -1.69
N VAL A 769 16.90 19.18 -1.73
CA VAL A 769 16.28 17.93 -2.23
C VAL A 769 16.62 17.64 -3.70
N ILE A 770 16.82 18.66 -4.53
CA ILE A 770 17.14 18.47 -5.96
C ILE A 770 18.51 17.81 -6.11
N ASP A 771 19.53 18.36 -5.46
CA ASP A 771 20.88 17.79 -5.50
C ASP A 771 20.90 16.42 -4.84
N PHE A 772 20.21 16.28 -3.71
CA PHE A 772 20.11 15.01 -3.00
C PHE A 772 19.52 13.89 -3.89
N ARG A 773 18.43 14.17 -4.62
CA ARG A 773 17.85 13.19 -5.57
C ARG A 773 18.84 12.84 -6.68
N ARG A 774 19.58 13.82 -7.22
CA ARG A 774 20.63 13.57 -8.24
C ARG A 774 21.70 12.63 -7.71
N LEU A 775 22.17 12.83 -6.47
CA LEU A 775 23.13 11.93 -5.82
C LEU A 775 22.59 10.50 -5.69
N LEU A 776 21.34 10.34 -5.28
CA LEU A 776 20.70 9.03 -5.19
C LEU A 776 20.57 8.33 -6.55
N VAL A 777 20.28 9.07 -7.62
CA VAL A 777 20.22 8.51 -8.98
C VAL A 777 21.58 8.02 -9.45
N VAL A 778 22.64 8.79 -9.20
CA VAL A 778 24.01 8.37 -9.52
C VAL A 778 24.39 7.10 -8.78
N ARG A 779 23.90 6.94 -7.56
CA ARG A 779 24.11 5.78 -6.68
C ARG A 779 22.83 4.95 -6.54
N HIS A 780 22.18 4.61 -7.64
CA HIS A 780 20.87 3.90 -7.58
C HIS A 780 20.99 2.41 -7.20
N GLU A 781 22.19 1.82 -7.20
CA GLU A 781 22.35 0.39 -6.93
C GLU A 781 21.89 -0.04 -5.53
N PRO A 782 22.19 0.67 -4.43
CA PRO A 782 21.64 0.35 -3.11
C PRO A 782 20.11 0.35 -3.10
N PHE A 783 19.47 1.33 -3.76
CA PHE A 783 18.03 1.38 -3.90
C PHE A 783 17.48 0.17 -4.66
N THR A 784 18.08 -0.17 -5.80
CA THR A 784 17.64 -1.31 -6.61
C THR A 784 17.78 -2.62 -5.84
N ARG A 785 18.85 -2.77 -5.06
CA ARG A 785 19.04 -3.89 -4.13
C ARG A 785 17.96 -3.94 -3.05
N ALA A 786 17.72 -2.82 -2.39
CA ALA A 786 16.68 -2.70 -1.35
C ALA A 786 15.29 -3.05 -1.90
N LEU A 787 14.94 -2.53 -3.07
CA LEU A 787 13.68 -2.87 -3.73
C LEU A 787 13.59 -4.37 -4.07
N THR A 788 14.68 -4.96 -4.56
CA THR A 788 14.74 -6.41 -4.86
C THR A 788 14.56 -7.25 -3.58
N GLN A 789 15.19 -6.87 -2.47
CA GLN A 789 15.02 -7.51 -1.17
C GLN A 789 13.59 -7.42 -0.69
N ASN A 790 12.96 -6.24 -0.75
CA ASN A 790 11.58 -6.05 -0.36
C ASN A 790 10.61 -6.88 -1.21
N LEU A 791 10.80 -6.91 -2.53
CA LEU A 791 10.01 -7.76 -3.43
C LEU A 791 10.16 -9.24 -3.10
N LEU A 792 11.40 -9.69 -2.85
CA LEU A 792 11.66 -11.08 -2.50
C LEU A 792 11.05 -11.44 -1.13
N THR A 793 11.20 -10.57 -0.11
CA THR A 793 10.58 -10.75 1.21
C THR A 793 9.06 -10.89 1.09
N TYR A 794 8.43 -9.99 0.36
CA TYR A 794 6.98 -10.01 0.13
C TYR A 794 6.54 -11.26 -0.63
N ALA A 795 7.28 -11.67 -1.67
CA ALA A 795 6.98 -12.82 -2.49
C ALA A 795 7.11 -14.15 -1.74
N LEU A 796 8.13 -14.26 -0.87
CA LEU A 796 8.40 -15.48 -0.11
C LEU A 796 7.62 -15.55 1.22
N GLY A 797 7.13 -14.41 1.74
CA GLY A 797 6.50 -14.34 3.05
C GLY A 797 7.47 -14.68 4.20
N ARG A 798 8.74 -14.35 4.03
CA ARG A 798 9.79 -14.47 5.05
C ARG A 798 10.92 -13.48 4.79
N GLU A 799 11.70 -13.17 5.79
CA GLU A 799 12.93 -12.40 5.59
C GLU A 799 13.94 -13.17 4.73
N PRO A 800 14.77 -12.46 3.95
CA PRO A 800 15.81 -13.10 3.14
C PRO A 800 16.81 -13.84 4.04
N ALA A 801 17.04 -15.10 3.72
CA ALA A 801 18.09 -15.89 4.35
C ALA A 801 19.47 -15.49 3.78
N PHE A 802 20.53 -15.91 4.44
CA PHE A 802 21.89 -15.72 3.95
C PHE A 802 22.10 -16.20 2.50
N THR A 803 21.49 -17.33 2.14
CA THR A 803 21.54 -17.89 0.80
C THR A 803 20.82 -17.07 -0.27
N ASP A 804 19.84 -16.26 0.10
CA ASP A 804 19.10 -15.40 -0.84
C ASP A 804 19.95 -14.25 -1.37
N ARG A 805 21.03 -13.85 -0.67
CA ARG A 805 21.92 -12.79 -1.13
C ARG A 805 22.52 -13.09 -2.51
N ALA A 806 23.01 -14.31 -2.72
CA ALA A 806 23.54 -14.72 -4.00
C ALA A 806 22.48 -14.69 -5.12
N VAL A 807 21.23 -15.00 -4.76
CA VAL A 807 20.07 -14.91 -5.65
C VAL A 807 19.80 -13.45 -6.01
N ILE A 808 19.78 -12.55 -5.01
CA ILE A 808 19.62 -11.11 -5.22
C ILE A 808 20.72 -10.56 -6.13
N ASP A 809 21.98 -10.93 -5.87
CA ASP A 809 23.12 -10.51 -6.71
C ASP A 809 23.00 -11.01 -8.15
N SER A 810 22.48 -12.23 -8.35
CA SER A 810 22.20 -12.75 -9.70
C SER A 810 21.09 -11.95 -10.39
N ILE A 811 19.98 -11.70 -9.70
CA ILE A 811 18.86 -10.90 -10.21
C ILE A 811 19.36 -9.51 -10.65
N LEU A 812 20.17 -8.85 -9.82
CA LEU A 812 20.70 -7.51 -10.11
C LEU A 812 21.65 -7.52 -11.32
N ARG A 813 22.52 -8.51 -11.45
CA ARG A 813 23.40 -8.66 -12.62
C ARG A 813 22.58 -8.87 -13.90
N ASP A 814 21.59 -9.74 -13.86
CA ASP A 814 20.74 -10.04 -15.02
C ASP A 814 19.89 -8.81 -15.41
N LEU A 815 19.35 -8.11 -14.43
CA LEU A 815 18.61 -6.87 -14.64
C LEU A 815 19.48 -5.79 -15.32
N ALA A 816 20.69 -5.62 -14.84
CA ALA A 816 21.66 -4.65 -15.41
C ALA A 816 22.05 -5.04 -16.85
N ALA A 817 22.35 -6.34 -17.09
CA ALA A 817 22.72 -6.84 -18.41
C ALA A 817 21.60 -6.66 -19.45
N GLN A 818 20.35 -6.86 -19.04
CA GLN A 818 19.17 -6.73 -19.91
C GLN A 818 18.63 -5.29 -20.00
N LYS A 819 19.20 -4.32 -19.27
CA LYS A 819 18.63 -2.99 -19.05
C LYS A 819 17.16 -3.08 -18.64
N GLY A 820 16.86 -4.05 -17.77
CA GLY A 820 15.51 -4.41 -17.38
C GLY A 820 14.85 -3.36 -16.48
N GLY A 821 13.51 -3.30 -16.53
CA GLY A 821 12.70 -2.46 -15.66
C GLY A 821 12.03 -3.24 -14.53
N LEU A 822 11.08 -2.60 -13.86
CA LEU A 822 10.39 -3.13 -12.69
C LEU A 822 9.64 -4.44 -12.96
N ARG A 823 8.96 -4.57 -14.12
CA ARG A 823 8.30 -5.82 -14.51
C ARG A 823 9.32 -6.94 -14.69
N GLY A 824 10.45 -6.65 -15.33
CA GLY A 824 11.57 -7.58 -15.45
C GLY A 824 12.12 -8.01 -14.09
N LEU A 825 12.19 -7.09 -13.14
CA LEU A 825 12.61 -7.39 -11.77
C LEU A 825 11.62 -8.33 -11.06
N VAL A 826 10.32 -8.06 -11.12
CA VAL A 826 9.26 -8.94 -10.56
C VAL A 826 9.35 -10.34 -11.20
N ARG A 827 9.53 -10.40 -12.51
CA ARG A 827 9.70 -11.67 -13.24
C ARG A 827 10.96 -12.42 -12.78
N ALA A 828 12.08 -11.72 -12.61
CA ALA A 828 13.33 -12.32 -12.16
C ALA A 828 13.22 -12.88 -10.71
N VAL A 829 12.48 -12.20 -9.83
CA VAL A 829 12.16 -12.72 -8.49
C VAL A 829 11.39 -14.04 -8.59
N VAL A 830 10.35 -14.12 -9.43
CA VAL A 830 9.54 -15.34 -9.59
C VAL A 830 10.33 -16.49 -10.22
N LEU A 831 11.23 -16.19 -11.17
CA LEU A 831 12.07 -17.21 -11.82
C LEU A 831 13.28 -17.61 -10.99
N SER A 832 13.51 -17.02 -9.83
CA SER A 832 14.64 -17.33 -8.97
C SER A 832 14.50 -18.68 -8.25
N ASP A 833 15.63 -19.26 -7.91
CA ASP A 833 15.69 -20.50 -7.12
C ASP A 833 14.96 -20.38 -5.78
N SER A 834 15.06 -19.21 -5.11
CA SER A 834 14.40 -18.96 -3.82
C SER A 834 12.88 -18.96 -3.94
N PHE A 835 12.33 -18.54 -5.08
CA PHE A 835 10.87 -18.54 -5.28
C PHE A 835 10.33 -19.96 -5.53
N GLY A 836 11.07 -20.81 -6.20
CA GLY A 836 10.68 -22.19 -6.52
C GLY A 836 10.93 -23.22 -5.41
N LYS A 837 11.49 -22.79 -4.28
CA LYS A 837 11.89 -23.66 -3.15
C LYS A 837 11.38 -23.10 -1.82
N ASN A 838 11.31 -23.99 -0.83
CA ASN A 838 10.99 -23.65 0.55
C ASN A 838 12.12 -24.11 1.49
#